data_f9e3839e5ef0d3513144e3a7b3100b17
#
_entry.id   f9e3839e5ef0d3513144e3a7b3100b17
#
_cell.length_a   1.000
_cell.length_b   1.000
_cell.length_c   1.000
_cell.angle_alpha   90.00
_cell.angle_beta   90.00
_cell.angle_gamma   90.00
#
_symmetry.space_group_name_H-M   'P 1'
#
loop_
_entity.id
_entity.type
_entity.pdbx_description
1 polymer ?
#
loop_
_entity_poly.entity_id
_entity_poly.type
_entity_poly.pdbx_seq_one_letter_code
_entity_poly.pdbx_strand_id
1 'polypeptide(L)'
;MELERAQAKNEAEHLRAEIRHHEFLYYVLDAPEITDAEYDRMLVRLRELEAAWPDDVPADSPSRRVGGKVNPEFTEVRHLTPLLSLGNAFSDAELVAFDQRVRSGLPEGSAVEYVMEPKIDGLACSLIYENGRLVRAATRGDGVTGENVTANVRTIRSIPLVLNMKNGAAPPELLDVRGEIYMPRHAFMQLNEQRLEAGESEFANPRNAAAGSLRQLDPNVTAQRSLSFFAYAVGEGARDKHADSLAMLADYGFKVSENYRIVKSIDAAIEYIRDFDSRRKSLAYDTDGAVLKVNAVYQQDILGATGKDPRWAIAFKFPPEQAETRLEDIVIQVGRTGVLTPTAVLTPVRLSGSTVSRATLHNEDFIKAKDIRIGDTVVINKAGEIIPEVLYVVLGKRPEDTKPYAMPQECPECGWAVERKDGEAALRCTNPHCPALGREGLIHFASKGAMDIEGCGPAVINQLLEAELIRDVSDLYLLTKEQLVVLDRMGEKSAENLVKAIAASKEQSFDRLLFGLGIRHVGAKVARLLAVHFGTVENLLAADAEQIAAIDDIGPKIAESVVTYLASPSNRDLLARLKELGLNMEMQVQAVSEEHPFYGKTMVFTGTMPTLGRAEAQTMAQDVGAKVSGSVSKKTDYVVAGAEAGSKLTKAEQLGVTVIDEAEFLRLLSGAAEVSGTATKEQKLF
;
A
#
# COMPACT_ATOMS: atom_id res chain seq x y z
N MET A 1 -28.55 -3.13 46.40
CA MET A 1 -27.91 -3.79 45.22
C MET A 1 -28.43 -3.25 43.88
N GLU A 2 -29.74 -3.41 43.50
CA GLU A 2 -30.21 -2.87 42.18
C GLU A 2 -30.20 -1.34 42.13
N LEU A 3 -30.57 -0.64 43.17
CA LEU A 3 -30.51 0.82 43.21
C LEU A 3 -29.05 1.34 43.17
N GLU A 4 -28.15 0.69 43.86
CA GLU A 4 -26.71 1.00 43.85
C GLU A 4 -26.08 0.72 42.48
N ARG A 5 -26.48 -0.38 41.81
CA ARG A 5 -26.05 -0.68 40.41
C ARG A 5 -26.53 0.40 39.41
N ALA A 6 -27.80 0.83 39.56
CA ALA A 6 -28.36 1.88 38.71
C ALA A 6 -27.65 3.23 38.93
N GLN A 7 -27.33 3.59 40.17
CA GLN A 7 -26.55 4.79 40.51
C GLN A 7 -25.13 4.72 39.97
N ALA A 8 -24.44 3.59 40.16
CA ALA A 8 -23.09 3.36 39.63
C ALA A 8 -23.05 3.42 38.10
N LYS A 9 -24.06 2.87 37.43
CA LYS A 9 -24.19 2.94 35.96
C LYS A 9 -24.34 4.37 35.46
N ASN A 10 -25.22 5.17 36.08
CA ASN A 10 -25.40 6.58 35.71
C ASN A 10 -24.13 7.40 35.95
N GLU A 11 -23.43 7.19 37.11
CA GLU A 11 -22.14 7.84 37.38
C GLU A 11 -21.08 7.46 36.36
N ALA A 12 -20.99 6.18 36.00
CA ALA A 12 -20.04 5.70 34.98
C ALA A 12 -20.35 6.28 33.59
N GLU A 13 -21.62 6.40 33.18
CA GLU A 13 -22.03 7.03 31.94
C GLU A 13 -21.65 8.52 31.90
N HIS A 14 -21.86 9.25 32.99
CA HIS A 14 -21.46 10.64 33.11
C HIS A 14 -19.94 10.79 33.04
N LEU A 15 -19.18 10.01 33.80
CA LEU A 15 -17.71 10.03 33.73
C LEU A 15 -17.16 9.69 32.35
N ARG A 16 -17.76 8.74 31.64
CA ARG A 16 -17.34 8.43 30.23
C ARG A 16 -17.57 9.62 29.31
N ALA A 17 -18.67 10.35 29.49
CA ALA A 17 -18.96 11.54 28.68
C ALA A 17 -17.97 12.68 28.98
N GLU A 18 -17.71 12.96 30.27
CA GLU A 18 -16.75 13.96 30.73
C GLU A 18 -15.32 13.64 30.24
N ILE A 19 -14.85 12.40 30.41
CA ILE A 19 -13.52 11.97 29.98
C ILE A 19 -13.38 12.14 28.46
N ARG A 20 -14.38 11.74 27.66
CA ARG A 20 -14.35 11.93 26.20
C ARG A 20 -14.32 13.41 25.83
N HIS A 21 -15.05 14.26 26.53
CA HIS A 21 -15.02 15.70 26.29
C HIS A 21 -13.64 16.29 26.55
N HIS A 22 -13.01 15.94 27.68
CA HIS A 22 -11.67 16.42 28.02
C HIS A 22 -10.56 15.81 27.12
N GLU A 23 -10.71 14.56 26.70
CA GLU A 23 -9.84 13.99 25.65
C GLU A 23 -9.92 14.79 24.34
N PHE A 24 -11.13 15.16 23.90
CA PHE A 24 -11.34 15.99 22.71
C PHE A 24 -10.69 17.38 22.85
N LEU A 25 -10.91 18.06 23.98
CA LEU A 25 -10.31 19.36 24.24
C LEU A 25 -8.77 19.30 24.24
N TYR A 26 -8.20 18.29 24.87
CA TYR A 26 -6.75 18.14 25.02
C TYR A 26 -6.06 17.67 23.75
N TYR A 27 -6.53 16.53 23.15
CA TYR A 27 -5.82 15.85 22.05
C TYR A 27 -6.21 16.34 20.67
N VAL A 28 -7.36 16.98 20.52
CA VAL A 28 -7.87 17.44 19.21
C VAL A 28 -7.81 18.96 19.11
N LEU A 29 -8.27 19.70 20.11
CA LEU A 29 -8.34 21.17 20.10
C LEU A 29 -7.12 21.85 20.75
N ASP A 30 -6.24 21.11 21.42
CA ASP A 30 -5.10 21.66 22.18
C ASP A 30 -5.52 22.77 23.17
N ALA A 31 -6.69 22.62 23.79
CA ALA A 31 -7.33 23.58 24.67
C ALA A 31 -7.83 22.92 25.97
N PRO A 32 -6.96 22.41 26.85
CA PRO A 32 -7.33 21.74 28.08
C PRO A 32 -8.05 22.67 29.04
N GLU A 33 -9.19 22.23 29.60
CA GLU A 33 -9.95 22.95 30.62
C GLU A 33 -9.71 22.45 32.05
N ILE A 34 -9.14 21.24 32.17
CA ILE A 34 -8.80 20.63 33.49
C ILE A 34 -7.33 20.25 33.55
N THR A 35 -6.82 20.04 34.74
CA THR A 35 -5.45 19.54 34.95
C THR A 35 -5.35 18.04 34.74
N ASP A 36 -4.15 17.54 34.44
CA ASP A 36 -3.88 16.09 34.31
C ASP A 36 -4.29 15.31 35.55
N ALA A 37 -4.10 15.90 36.76
CA ALA A 37 -4.50 15.30 38.03
C ALA A 37 -6.03 15.18 38.19
N GLU A 38 -6.80 16.08 37.58
CA GLU A 38 -8.27 16.01 37.59
C GLU A 38 -8.75 14.95 36.61
N TYR A 39 -8.17 14.91 35.44
CA TYR A 39 -8.43 13.87 34.45
C TYR A 39 -8.11 12.46 34.97
N ASP A 40 -6.97 12.27 35.62
CA ASP A 40 -6.57 10.99 36.20
C ASP A 40 -7.53 10.53 37.31
N ARG A 41 -8.00 11.44 38.13
CA ARG A 41 -9.02 11.12 39.18
C ARG A 41 -10.33 10.60 38.56
N MET A 42 -10.81 11.22 37.50
CA MET A 42 -12.00 10.75 36.78
C MET A 42 -11.78 9.35 36.17
N LEU A 43 -10.63 9.12 35.60
CA LEU A 43 -10.29 7.81 34.99
C LEU A 43 -10.15 6.70 36.03
N VAL A 44 -9.54 7.01 37.22
CA VAL A 44 -9.45 6.08 38.33
C VAL A 44 -10.85 5.76 38.87
N ARG A 45 -11.70 6.78 39.08
CA ARG A 45 -13.06 6.58 39.53
C ARG A 45 -13.91 5.75 38.57
N LEU A 46 -13.77 5.99 37.24
CA LEU A 46 -14.44 5.20 36.25
C LEU A 46 -14.02 3.72 36.31
N ARG A 47 -12.71 3.46 36.46
CA ARG A 47 -12.18 2.08 36.57
C ARG A 47 -12.70 1.36 37.83
N GLU A 48 -12.85 2.05 38.95
CA GLU A 48 -13.44 1.48 40.18
C GLU A 48 -14.89 1.05 39.97
N LEU A 49 -15.70 1.91 39.34
CA LEU A 49 -17.10 1.60 39.02
C LEU A 49 -17.22 0.43 38.03
N GLU A 50 -16.40 0.41 37.03
CA GLU A 50 -16.39 -0.64 36.02
C GLU A 50 -15.84 -1.97 36.55
N ALA A 51 -14.90 -1.95 37.48
CA ALA A 51 -14.42 -3.15 38.16
C ALA A 51 -15.50 -3.77 39.07
N ALA A 52 -16.34 -2.93 39.67
CA ALA A 52 -17.46 -3.38 40.51
C ALA A 52 -18.59 -4.04 39.65
N TRP A 53 -18.78 -3.59 38.43
CA TRP A 53 -19.84 -4.05 37.51
C TRP A 53 -19.31 -4.36 36.10
N PRO A 54 -18.50 -5.42 35.93
CA PRO A 54 -17.80 -5.68 34.68
C PRO A 54 -18.72 -6.00 33.49
N ASP A 55 -19.91 -6.52 33.73
CA ASP A 55 -20.90 -6.84 32.67
C ASP A 55 -21.58 -5.59 32.09
N ASP A 56 -21.53 -4.45 32.80
CA ASP A 56 -22.13 -3.18 32.38
C ASP A 56 -21.12 -2.29 31.61
N VAL A 57 -19.89 -2.76 31.39
CA VAL A 57 -18.83 -1.98 30.77
C VAL A 57 -18.87 -2.08 29.20
N PRO A 58 -19.19 -0.98 28.51
CA PRO A 58 -19.23 -1.00 27.07
C PRO A 58 -17.81 -1.17 26.46
N ALA A 59 -17.73 -1.76 25.27
CA ALA A 59 -16.46 -2.03 24.61
C ALA A 59 -15.67 -0.76 24.23
N ASP A 60 -16.38 0.38 24.13
CA ASP A 60 -15.85 1.71 23.80
C ASP A 60 -15.61 2.60 25.02
N SER A 61 -15.55 2.04 26.22
CA SER A 61 -15.20 2.81 27.41
C SER A 61 -13.79 3.39 27.31
N PRO A 62 -13.58 4.67 27.69
CA PRO A 62 -12.24 5.27 27.77
C PRO A 62 -11.28 4.47 28.67
N SER A 63 -11.75 3.77 29.66
CA SER A 63 -10.95 2.91 30.55
C SER A 63 -10.36 1.71 29.82
N ARG A 64 -10.97 1.27 28.69
CA ARG A 64 -10.56 0.12 27.87
C ARG A 64 -9.68 0.49 26.68
N ARG A 65 -9.27 1.76 26.55
CA ARG A 65 -8.31 2.17 25.49
C ARG A 65 -6.98 1.42 25.61
N VAL A 66 -6.55 1.15 26.82
CA VAL A 66 -5.31 0.43 27.15
C VAL A 66 -5.70 -0.86 27.88
N GLY A 67 -5.38 -2.03 27.32
CA GLY A 67 -5.69 -3.33 27.95
C GLY A 67 -6.09 -4.44 26.97
N GLY A 68 -5.73 -4.33 25.69
CA GLY A 68 -5.86 -5.41 24.70
C GLY A 68 -4.95 -6.58 25.04
N LYS A 69 -5.37 -7.81 24.70
CA LYS A 69 -4.49 -8.99 24.74
C LYS A 69 -3.41 -8.83 23.65
N VAL A 70 -2.22 -9.34 23.94
CA VAL A 70 -1.15 -9.46 22.92
C VAL A 70 -1.67 -10.29 21.77
N ASN A 71 -1.67 -9.72 20.56
CA ASN A 71 -2.05 -10.45 19.35
C ASN A 71 -0.88 -11.35 18.93
N PRO A 72 -1.12 -12.61 18.56
CA PRO A 72 -0.06 -13.45 18.01
C PRO A 72 0.39 -12.95 16.63
N GLU A 73 -0.52 -12.40 15.83
CA GLU A 73 -0.32 -11.90 14.47
C GLU A 73 -1.40 -10.86 14.12
N PHE A 74 -1.11 -10.00 13.14
CA PHE A 74 -2.11 -9.11 12.56
C PHE A 74 -2.91 -9.86 11.50
N THR A 75 -4.25 -9.88 11.65
CA THR A 75 -5.13 -10.44 10.63
C THR A 75 -5.27 -9.47 9.46
N GLU A 76 -5.37 -9.98 8.24
CA GLU A 76 -5.70 -9.17 7.07
C GLU A 76 -7.18 -8.80 7.06
N VAL A 77 -7.47 -7.58 6.62
CA VAL A 77 -8.84 -7.09 6.41
C VAL A 77 -8.93 -6.36 5.08
N ARG A 78 -10.02 -6.59 4.36
CA ARG A 78 -10.32 -5.88 3.11
C ARG A 78 -10.93 -4.51 3.42
N HIS A 79 -10.49 -3.48 2.68
CA HIS A 79 -11.06 -2.14 2.76
C HIS A 79 -12.45 -2.09 2.11
N LEU A 80 -13.36 -1.27 2.65
CA LEU A 80 -14.68 -1.03 2.05
C LEU A 80 -14.53 -0.39 0.66
N THR A 81 -13.64 0.59 0.56
CA THR A 81 -13.26 1.21 -0.70
C THR A 81 -11.74 1.27 -0.78
N PRO A 82 -11.10 1.04 -1.96
CA PRO A 82 -9.65 1.00 -2.08
C PRO A 82 -8.97 2.27 -1.58
N LEU A 83 -7.84 2.13 -0.87
CA LEU A 83 -6.97 3.23 -0.46
C LEU A 83 -5.93 3.48 -1.56
N LEU A 84 -6.27 4.36 -2.49
CA LEU A 84 -5.41 4.67 -3.62
C LEU A 84 -4.15 5.44 -3.19
N SER A 85 -3.07 5.29 -3.93
CA SER A 85 -1.90 6.15 -3.86
C SER A 85 -2.23 7.53 -4.48
N LEU A 86 -1.29 8.46 -4.43
CA LEU A 86 -1.42 9.75 -5.12
C LEU A 86 -0.32 9.87 -6.17
N GLY A 87 -0.68 10.34 -7.36
CA GLY A 87 0.31 10.79 -8.35
C GLY A 87 1.14 11.94 -7.77
N ASN A 88 2.40 12.07 -8.19
CA ASN A 88 3.29 13.12 -7.71
C ASN A 88 3.46 14.23 -8.75
N ALA A 89 3.63 15.47 -8.27
CA ALA A 89 4.11 16.63 -9.01
C ALA A 89 5.29 17.23 -8.25
N PHE A 90 6.31 17.71 -8.99
CA PHE A 90 7.53 18.30 -8.45
C PHE A 90 7.77 19.72 -8.97
N SER A 91 6.88 20.21 -9.83
CA SER A 91 6.99 21.53 -10.45
C SER A 91 5.63 22.18 -10.68
N ASP A 92 5.61 23.50 -10.76
CA ASP A 92 4.41 24.28 -11.10
C ASP A 92 3.85 23.87 -12.46
N ALA A 93 4.71 23.53 -13.44
CA ALA A 93 4.28 23.08 -14.76
C ALA A 93 3.50 21.74 -14.70
N GLU A 94 3.90 20.83 -13.82
CA GLU A 94 3.19 19.57 -13.63
C GLU A 94 1.83 19.76 -12.95
N LEU A 95 1.70 20.75 -12.05
CA LEU A 95 0.41 21.14 -11.47
C LEU A 95 -0.52 21.75 -12.52
N VAL A 96 0.01 22.61 -13.39
CA VAL A 96 -0.75 23.18 -14.52
C VAL A 96 -1.21 22.07 -15.47
N ALA A 97 -0.34 21.10 -15.77
CA ALA A 97 -0.71 19.94 -16.58
C ALA A 97 -1.77 19.05 -15.89
N PHE A 98 -1.75 18.95 -14.57
CA PHE A 98 -2.79 18.28 -13.81
C PHE A 98 -4.13 19.01 -13.94
N ASP A 99 -4.20 20.32 -13.73
CA ASP A 99 -5.42 21.14 -13.91
C ASP A 99 -6.01 20.99 -15.32
N GLN A 100 -5.14 20.98 -16.36
CA GLN A 100 -5.57 20.75 -17.74
C GLN A 100 -6.22 19.36 -17.93
N ARG A 101 -5.62 18.30 -17.34
CA ARG A 101 -6.21 16.95 -17.38
C ARG A 101 -7.55 16.89 -16.65
N VAL A 102 -7.66 17.53 -15.48
CA VAL A 102 -8.91 17.61 -14.72
C VAL A 102 -10.00 18.29 -15.58
N ARG A 103 -9.70 19.46 -16.16
CA ARG A 103 -10.66 20.20 -16.98
C ARG A 103 -11.06 19.47 -18.24
N SER A 104 -10.13 18.80 -18.90
CA SER A 104 -10.42 18.00 -20.10
C SER A 104 -11.22 16.73 -19.81
N GLY A 105 -11.16 16.22 -18.58
CA GLY A 105 -11.94 15.06 -18.12
C GLY A 105 -13.37 15.40 -17.66
N LEU A 106 -13.70 16.69 -17.56
CA LEU A 106 -15.02 17.17 -17.14
C LEU A 106 -15.80 17.77 -18.31
N PRO A 107 -17.14 17.90 -18.21
CA PRO A 107 -17.95 18.61 -19.21
C PRO A 107 -17.45 20.04 -19.43
N GLU A 108 -17.54 20.52 -20.68
CA GLU A 108 -17.09 21.87 -21.06
C GLU A 108 -17.80 22.95 -20.22
N GLY A 109 -17.02 23.93 -19.71
CA GLY A 109 -17.56 25.01 -18.87
C GLY A 109 -17.74 24.64 -17.40
N SER A 110 -17.36 23.42 -16.97
CA SER A 110 -17.41 23.03 -15.55
C SER A 110 -16.54 23.94 -14.68
N ALA A 111 -17.14 24.51 -13.63
CA ALA A 111 -16.38 25.21 -12.59
C ALA A 111 -15.65 24.19 -11.70
N VAL A 112 -14.34 24.34 -11.56
CA VAL A 112 -13.53 23.46 -10.72
C VAL A 112 -12.98 24.25 -9.53
N GLU A 113 -13.25 23.76 -8.34
CA GLU A 113 -12.63 24.20 -7.09
C GLU A 113 -11.71 23.10 -6.58
N TYR A 114 -10.62 23.48 -5.92
CA TYR A 114 -9.68 22.57 -5.31
C TYR A 114 -9.60 22.77 -3.79
N VAL A 115 -9.32 21.69 -3.08
CA VAL A 115 -8.89 21.73 -1.68
C VAL A 115 -7.41 21.41 -1.61
N MET A 116 -6.66 22.34 -1.02
CA MET A 116 -5.26 22.19 -0.70
C MET A 116 -5.12 21.70 0.74
N GLU A 117 -4.34 20.66 0.96
CA GLU A 117 -4.08 20.08 2.28
C GLU A 117 -2.60 19.84 2.48
N PRO A 118 -2.07 19.94 3.72
CA PRO A 118 -0.73 19.43 4.03
C PRO A 118 -0.66 17.92 3.76
N LYS A 119 0.40 17.47 3.13
CA LYS A 119 0.70 16.05 3.03
C LYS A 119 1.46 15.62 4.28
N ILE A 120 0.71 15.06 5.24
CA ILE A 120 1.26 14.58 6.51
C ILE A 120 2.19 13.39 6.24
N ASP A 121 3.34 13.37 6.87
CA ASP A 121 4.29 12.26 6.75
C ASP A 121 4.11 11.25 7.89
N GLY A 122 3.38 10.19 7.62
CA GLY A 122 3.00 9.18 8.59
C GLY A 122 2.63 7.85 7.95
N LEU A 123 1.61 7.20 8.49
CA LEU A 123 1.07 5.92 8.05
C LEU A 123 -0.43 6.03 7.78
N ALA A 124 -0.84 5.81 6.54
CA ALA A 124 -2.25 5.85 6.15
C ALA A 124 -3.05 4.75 6.85
N CYS A 125 -4.21 5.12 7.38
CA CYS A 125 -5.11 4.22 8.09
C CYS A 125 -6.57 4.51 7.71
N SER A 126 -7.37 3.44 7.54
CA SER A 126 -8.83 3.49 7.43
C SER A 126 -9.45 3.12 8.77
N LEU A 127 -10.46 3.90 9.18
CA LEU A 127 -11.23 3.72 10.42
C LEU A 127 -12.70 3.53 10.06
N ILE A 128 -13.26 2.40 10.43
CA ILE A 128 -14.67 2.08 10.17
C ILE A 128 -15.48 2.28 11.45
N TYR A 129 -16.50 3.11 11.31
CA TYR A 129 -17.49 3.36 12.35
C TYR A 129 -18.85 2.80 11.93
N GLU A 130 -19.47 2.04 12.82
CA GLU A 130 -20.85 1.58 12.68
C GLU A 130 -21.69 2.20 13.80
N ASN A 131 -22.80 2.83 13.44
CA ASN A 131 -23.68 3.54 14.38
C ASN A 131 -22.88 4.48 15.31
N GLY A 132 -21.89 5.17 14.74
CA GLY A 132 -21.06 6.14 15.44
C GLY A 132 -19.97 5.54 16.35
N ARG A 133 -19.72 4.23 16.35
CA ARG A 133 -18.71 3.54 17.18
C ARG A 133 -17.60 2.95 16.33
N LEU A 134 -16.35 3.12 16.75
CA LEU A 134 -15.19 2.54 16.07
C LEU A 134 -15.22 1.01 16.20
N VAL A 135 -15.44 0.33 15.07
CA VAL A 135 -15.48 -1.15 15.01
C VAL A 135 -14.20 -1.74 14.42
N ARG A 136 -13.55 -1.05 13.48
CA ARG A 136 -12.36 -1.56 12.79
C ARG A 136 -11.40 -0.45 12.39
N ALA A 137 -10.11 -0.76 12.44
CA ALA A 137 -9.04 0.06 11.88
C ALA A 137 -8.04 -0.81 11.12
N ALA A 138 -7.60 -0.35 9.95
CA ALA A 138 -6.68 -1.08 9.10
C ALA A 138 -5.61 -0.19 8.48
N THR A 139 -4.38 -0.70 8.35
CA THR A 139 -3.32 -0.05 7.59
C THR A 139 -3.66 -0.08 6.10
N ARG A 140 -3.03 0.78 5.27
CA ARG A 140 -3.28 0.80 3.83
C ARG A 140 -3.01 -0.54 3.14
N GLY A 141 -1.96 -1.26 3.56
CA GLY A 141 -1.51 -2.48 2.90
C GLY A 141 -1.19 -2.23 1.42
N ASP A 142 -1.74 -3.07 0.54
CA ASP A 142 -1.64 -2.94 -0.91
C ASP A 142 -2.69 -1.98 -1.52
N GLY A 143 -3.54 -1.41 -0.67
CA GLY A 143 -4.66 -0.53 -1.04
C GLY A 143 -6.00 -1.24 -1.15
N VAL A 144 -6.04 -2.57 -1.24
CA VAL A 144 -7.26 -3.41 -1.25
C VAL A 144 -7.41 -4.14 0.09
N THR A 145 -6.31 -4.67 0.61
CA THR A 145 -6.21 -5.33 1.91
C THR A 145 -5.18 -4.65 2.79
N GLY A 146 -5.41 -4.62 4.08
CA GLY A 146 -4.50 -4.07 5.07
C GLY A 146 -4.47 -4.89 6.36
N GLU A 147 -3.54 -4.59 7.25
CA GLU A 147 -3.42 -5.24 8.55
C GLU A 147 -4.45 -4.66 9.52
N ASN A 148 -5.16 -5.51 10.25
CA ASN A 148 -6.09 -5.10 11.30
C ASN A 148 -5.33 -4.59 12.53
N VAL A 149 -5.32 -3.27 12.70
CA VAL A 149 -4.64 -2.57 13.82
C VAL A 149 -5.62 -1.97 14.81
N THR A 150 -6.85 -2.47 14.87
CA THR A 150 -7.94 -1.89 15.70
C THR A 150 -7.55 -1.74 17.15
N ALA A 151 -6.92 -2.76 17.76
CA ALA A 151 -6.51 -2.71 19.17
C ALA A 151 -5.48 -1.60 19.44
N ASN A 152 -4.52 -1.43 18.52
CA ASN A 152 -3.48 -0.42 18.60
C ASN A 152 -4.06 0.98 18.37
N VAL A 153 -4.92 1.15 17.36
CA VAL A 153 -5.58 2.43 17.05
C VAL A 153 -6.45 2.92 18.19
N ARG A 154 -7.13 2.04 18.91
CA ARG A 154 -7.91 2.40 20.09
C ARG A 154 -7.09 3.11 21.18
N THR A 155 -5.78 2.89 21.23
CA THR A 155 -4.89 3.56 22.17
C THR A 155 -4.56 5.01 21.78
N ILE A 156 -4.78 5.39 20.50
CA ILE A 156 -4.50 6.73 20.00
C ILE A 156 -5.62 7.68 20.43
N ARG A 157 -5.29 8.58 21.34
CA ARG A 157 -6.29 9.43 22.02
C ARG A 157 -6.95 10.48 21.12
N SER A 158 -6.29 10.91 20.04
CA SER A 158 -6.86 11.81 19.02
C SER A 158 -7.88 11.12 18.10
N ILE A 159 -8.11 9.82 18.25
CA ILE A 159 -9.14 9.07 17.51
C ILE A 159 -10.34 8.85 18.44
N PRO A 160 -11.54 9.39 18.12
CA PRO A 160 -12.73 9.16 18.91
C PRO A 160 -13.18 7.69 18.83
N LEU A 161 -13.39 7.03 19.98
CA LEU A 161 -13.98 5.69 20.00
C LEU A 161 -15.49 5.73 19.70
N VAL A 162 -16.12 6.86 19.98
CA VAL A 162 -17.52 7.18 19.68
C VAL A 162 -17.53 8.58 19.06
N LEU A 163 -18.22 8.74 17.93
CA LEU A 163 -18.33 10.03 17.25
C LEU A 163 -19.04 11.05 18.15
N ASN A 164 -18.56 12.28 18.15
CA ASN A 164 -19.16 13.39 18.85
C ASN A 164 -20.38 13.91 18.06
N MET A 165 -21.58 13.52 18.48
CA MET A 165 -22.81 13.90 17.80
C MET A 165 -23.36 15.20 18.42
N LYS A 166 -23.23 16.32 17.70
CA LYS A 166 -23.81 17.60 18.12
C LYS A 166 -25.34 17.57 18.05
N ASN A 167 -25.99 18.22 19.01
CA ASN A 167 -27.44 18.46 19.05
C ASN A 167 -28.34 17.21 18.96
N GLY A 168 -27.85 16.06 19.45
CA GLY A 168 -28.65 14.83 19.42
C GLY A 168 -28.93 14.25 18.04
N ALA A 169 -28.12 14.61 17.03
CA ALA A 169 -28.22 14.02 15.70
C ALA A 169 -27.94 12.51 15.77
N ALA A 170 -28.62 11.74 14.95
CA ALA A 170 -28.35 10.30 14.82
C ALA A 170 -26.96 10.10 14.21
N PRO A 171 -26.15 9.16 14.74
CA PRO A 171 -24.88 8.81 14.14
C PRO A 171 -25.11 8.17 12.77
N PRO A 172 -24.12 8.30 11.82
CA PRO A 172 -24.19 7.59 10.56
C PRO A 172 -24.18 6.07 10.82
N GLU A 173 -24.97 5.34 10.04
CA GLU A 173 -25.02 3.87 10.11
C GLU A 173 -23.63 3.28 9.81
N LEU A 174 -22.97 3.78 8.77
CA LEU A 174 -21.63 3.41 8.36
C LEU A 174 -20.81 4.65 7.97
N LEU A 175 -19.55 4.72 8.41
CA LEU A 175 -18.63 5.79 8.06
C LEU A 175 -17.22 5.21 7.90
N ASP A 176 -16.58 5.41 6.72
CA ASP A 176 -15.18 5.09 6.46
C ASP A 176 -14.33 6.36 6.51
N VAL A 177 -13.63 6.56 7.62
CA VAL A 177 -12.73 7.72 7.81
C VAL A 177 -11.31 7.32 7.43
N ARG A 178 -10.67 8.13 6.60
CA ARG A 178 -9.29 7.95 6.17
C ARG A 178 -8.42 9.06 6.71
N GLY A 179 -7.25 8.70 7.17
CA GLY A 179 -6.34 9.65 7.77
C GLY A 179 -4.91 9.12 7.85
N GLU A 180 -4.05 9.96 8.42
CA GLU A 180 -2.64 9.63 8.62
C GLU A 180 -2.35 9.53 10.12
N ILE A 181 -1.85 8.37 10.56
CA ILE A 181 -1.29 8.20 11.90
C ILE A 181 0.16 8.68 11.83
N TYR A 182 0.52 9.59 12.72
CA TYR A 182 1.84 10.20 12.76
C TYR A 182 2.36 10.31 14.18
N MET A 183 3.66 10.54 14.32
CA MET A 183 4.29 10.85 15.60
C MET A 183 4.65 12.33 15.63
N PRO A 184 4.15 13.12 16.60
CA PRO A 184 4.57 14.49 16.80
C PRO A 184 6.09 14.58 17.04
N ARG A 185 6.73 15.67 16.57
CA ARG A 185 8.20 15.85 16.68
C ARG A 185 8.69 15.75 18.11
N HIS A 186 7.98 16.34 19.08
CA HIS A 186 8.38 16.25 20.48
C HIS A 186 8.34 14.82 21.01
N ALA A 187 7.30 14.04 20.67
CA ALA A 187 7.17 12.65 21.05
C ALA A 187 8.26 11.77 20.41
N PHE A 188 8.63 12.08 19.17
CA PHE A 188 9.74 11.41 18.49
C PHE A 188 11.09 11.65 19.19
N MET A 189 11.38 12.88 19.58
CA MET A 189 12.61 13.21 20.31
C MET A 189 12.66 12.49 21.66
N GLN A 190 11.57 12.53 22.42
CA GLN A 190 11.47 11.82 23.72
C GLN A 190 11.64 10.30 23.54
N LEU A 191 11.02 9.72 22.53
CA LEU A 191 11.15 8.29 22.27
C LEU A 191 12.61 7.88 21.94
N ASN A 192 13.30 8.66 21.12
CA ASN A 192 14.70 8.38 20.78
C ASN A 192 15.62 8.57 21.98
N GLU A 193 15.39 9.56 22.83
CA GLU A 193 16.13 9.74 24.10
C GLU A 193 15.99 8.51 25.01
N GLN A 194 14.75 8.02 25.20
CA GLN A 194 14.47 6.81 25.98
C GLN A 194 15.15 5.57 25.37
N ARG A 195 15.18 5.43 24.05
CA ARG A 195 15.85 4.31 23.38
C ARG A 195 17.36 4.34 23.56
N LEU A 196 17.96 5.52 23.46
CA LEU A 196 19.40 5.70 23.73
C LEU A 196 19.76 5.34 25.18
N GLU A 197 18.95 5.76 26.15
CA GLU A 197 19.12 5.40 27.55
C GLU A 197 19.00 3.89 27.78
N ALA A 198 18.12 3.22 27.02
CA ALA A 198 17.95 1.76 27.05
C ALA A 198 19.05 1.00 26.26
N GLY A 199 19.97 1.69 25.59
CA GLY A 199 21.00 1.08 24.75
C GLY A 199 20.47 0.56 23.41
N GLU A 200 19.30 1.02 22.98
CA GLU A 200 18.68 0.66 21.71
C GLU A 200 19.02 1.70 20.61
N SER A 201 18.92 1.27 19.35
CA SER A 201 19.13 2.18 18.21
C SER A 201 17.94 3.14 18.04
N GLU A 202 18.23 4.40 17.71
CA GLU A 202 17.22 5.42 17.42
C GLU A 202 16.38 5.08 16.19
N PHE A 203 15.12 5.54 16.17
CA PHE A 203 14.35 5.60 14.94
C PHE A 203 14.90 6.68 14.02
N ALA A 204 14.91 6.42 12.72
CA ALA A 204 15.48 7.32 11.72
C ALA A 204 14.68 8.61 11.53
N ASN A 205 13.34 8.54 11.61
CA ASN A 205 12.43 9.67 11.43
C ASN A 205 11.07 9.39 12.11
N PRO A 206 10.23 10.43 12.30
CA PRO A 206 8.90 10.30 12.92
C PRO A 206 7.97 9.31 12.20
N ARG A 207 8.03 9.20 10.86
CA ARG A 207 7.24 8.25 10.07
C ARG A 207 7.59 6.80 10.42
N ASN A 208 8.89 6.46 10.43
CA ASN A 208 9.33 5.11 10.78
C ASN A 208 9.00 4.78 12.24
N ALA A 209 9.13 5.76 13.14
CA ALA A 209 8.75 5.61 14.53
C ALA A 209 7.24 5.36 14.67
N ALA A 210 6.40 6.09 13.93
CA ALA A 210 4.95 5.89 13.92
C ALA A 210 4.58 4.50 13.38
N ALA A 211 5.15 4.09 12.25
CA ALA A 211 4.90 2.79 11.64
C ALA A 211 5.31 1.63 12.57
N GLY A 212 6.52 1.70 13.14
CA GLY A 212 7.01 0.69 14.09
C GLY A 212 6.21 0.65 15.39
N SER A 213 5.66 1.80 15.84
CA SER A 213 4.86 1.89 17.05
C SER A 213 3.42 1.39 16.84
N LEU A 214 2.83 1.63 15.67
CA LEU A 214 1.49 1.14 15.35
C LEU A 214 1.45 -0.38 15.16
N ARG A 215 2.52 -0.97 14.64
CA ARG A 215 2.62 -2.41 14.34
C ARG A 215 3.26 -3.21 15.48
N GLN A 216 3.00 -2.82 16.74
CA GLN A 216 3.36 -3.60 17.91
C GLN A 216 2.30 -4.67 18.18
N LEU A 217 2.71 -5.89 18.44
CA LEU A 217 1.79 -6.99 18.79
C LEU A 217 1.08 -6.74 20.13
N ASP A 218 1.75 -6.02 21.05
CA ASP A 218 1.18 -5.57 22.29
C ASP A 218 0.66 -4.12 22.18
N PRO A 219 -0.66 -3.87 22.23
CA PRO A 219 -1.21 -2.52 22.19
C PRO A 219 -0.75 -1.61 23.34
N ASN A 220 -0.30 -2.17 24.47
CA ASN A 220 0.23 -1.37 25.58
C ASN A 220 1.51 -0.64 25.19
N VAL A 221 2.34 -1.24 24.33
CA VAL A 221 3.53 -0.58 23.79
C VAL A 221 3.11 0.60 22.88
N THR A 222 2.10 0.41 22.01
CA THR A 222 1.56 1.49 21.17
C THR A 222 1.02 2.65 22.03
N ALA A 223 0.33 2.36 23.13
CA ALA A 223 -0.23 3.35 24.04
C ALA A 223 0.83 4.30 24.65
N GLN A 224 2.06 3.81 24.83
CA GLN A 224 3.19 4.57 25.39
C GLN A 224 3.91 5.45 24.33
N ARG A 225 3.54 5.34 23.04
CA ARG A 225 4.29 5.96 21.93
C ARG A 225 3.76 7.33 21.50
N SER A 226 2.76 7.89 22.16
CA SER A 226 2.18 9.23 21.88
C SER A 226 1.88 9.47 20.40
N LEU A 227 1.26 8.50 19.72
CA LEU A 227 0.80 8.64 18.34
C LEU A 227 -0.39 9.60 18.26
N SER A 228 -0.54 10.26 17.10
CA SER A 228 -1.68 11.12 16.80
C SER A 228 -2.21 10.81 15.39
N PHE A 229 -3.39 11.35 15.07
CA PHE A 229 -4.09 11.08 13.81
C PHE A 229 -4.66 12.36 13.22
N PHE A 230 -4.47 12.55 11.89
CA PHE A 230 -5.18 13.55 11.11
C PHE A 230 -6.15 12.86 10.15
N ALA A 231 -7.43 13.19 10.23
CA ALA A 231 -8.41 12.79 9.22
C ALA A 231 -8.28 13.69 7.99
N TYR A 232 -8.23 13.09 6.78
CA TYR A 232 -8.06 13.83 5.53
C TYR A 232 -9.03 13.39 4.42
N ALA A 233 -9.85 12.37 4.63
CA ALA A 233 -10.87 11.96 3.66
C ALA A 233 -11.94 11.07 4.31
N VAL A 234 -13.08 10.98 3.62
CA VAL A 234 -14.16 10.04 3.89
C VAL A 234 -14.32 9.16 2.67
N GLY A 235 -14.40 7.85 2.87
CA GLY A 235 -14.80 6.88 1.85
C GLY A 235 -16.32 6.79 1.80
N GLU A 236 -16.89 5.84 2.53
CA GLU A 236 -18.35 5.74 2.70
C GLU A 236 -18.86 6.81 3.66
N GLY A 237 -19.98 7.46 3.34
CA GLY A 237 -20.58 8.55 4.14
C GLY A 237 -20.05 9.95 3.82
N ALA A 238 -19.34 10.13 2.68
CA ALA A 238 -18.83 11.43 2.23
C ALA A 238 -19.97 12.43 1.94
N ARG A 239 -19.67 13.74 2.05
CA ARG A 239 -20.54 14.83 1.63
C ARG A 239 -20.31 15.15 0.14
N ASP A 240 -21.18 15.99 -0.44
CA ASP A 240 -21.11 16.42 -1.86
C ASP A 240 -19.80 17.15 -2.19
N LYS A 241 -19.19 17.79 -1.18
CA LYS A 241 -17.89 18.45 -1.31
C LYS A 241 -16.91 17.86 -0.31
N HIS A 242 -15.66 17.74 -0.75
CA HIS A 242 -14.56 17.24 0.10
C HIS A 242 -14.34 18.14 1.33
N ALA A 243 -14.38 19.47 1.16
CA ALA A 243 -14.25 20.41 2.27
C ALA A 243 -15.39 20.25 3.30
N ASP A 244 -16.60 19.95 2.86
CA ASP A 244 -17.75 19.72 3.77
C ASP A 244 -17.57 18.39 4.54
N SER A 245 -16.97 17.38 3.90
CA SER A 245 -16.57 16.15 4.57
C SER A 245 -15.50 16.39 5.65
N LEU A 246 -14.51 17.25 5.39
CA LEU A 246 -13.51 17.64 6.40
C LEU A 246 -14.16 18.37 7.59
N ALA A 247 -15.08 19.31 7.31
CA ALA A 247 -15.82 20.01 8.36
C ALA A 247 -16.69 19.04 9.20
N MET A 248 -17.36 18.08 8.55
CA MET A 248 -18.11 17.02 9.22
C MET A 248 -17.20 16.16 10.12
N LEU A 249 -16.00 15.80 9.66
CA LEU A 249 -15.05 15.03 10.47
C LEU A 249 -14.61 15.81 11.71
N ALA A 250 -14.36 17.12 11.58
CA ALA A 250 -14.06 17.98 12.73
C ALA A 250 -15.23 18.04 13.72
N ASP A 251 -16.48 18.12 13.22
CA ASP A 251 -17.68 18.06 14.06
C ASP A 251 -17.85 16.72 14.78
N TYR A 252 -17.44 15.63 14.16
CA TYR A 252 -17.46 14.29 14.75
C TYR A 252 -16.32 14.02 15.75
N GLY A 253 -15.42 14.99 15.96
CA GLY A 253 -14.37 14.92 16.97
C GLY A 253 -13.01 14.44 16.42
N PHE A 254 -12.82 14.41 15.12
CA PHE A 254 -11.51 14.14 14.52
C PHE A 254 -10.66 15.39 14.45
N LYS A 255 -9.35 15.21 14.59
CA LYS A 255 -8.39 16.23 14.25
C LYS A 255 -8.26 16.32 12.73
N VAL A 256 -8.62 17.48 12.17
CA VAL A 256 -8.47 17.84 10.77
C VAL A 256 -7.43 18.96 10.69
N SER A 257 -6.62 18.99 9.63
CA SER A 257 -5.61 20.03 9.50
C SER A 257 -6.25 21.42 9.35
N GLU A 258 -5.88 22.35 10.18
CA GLU A 258 -6.30 23.76 10.07
C GLU A 258 -5.64 24.48 8.88
N ASN A 259 -4.62 23.87 8.29
CA ASN A 259 -3.89 24.41 7.16
C ASN A 259 -4.52 24.06 5.80
N TYR A 260 -5.70 23.42 5.75
CA TYR A 260 -6.37 23.23 4.47
C TYR A 260 -6.97 24.54 3.95
N ARG A 261 -7.04 24.69 2.63
CA ARG A 261 -7.60 25.88 1.98
C ARG A 261 -8.37 25.49 0.70
N ILE A 262 -9.53 26.09 0.50
CA ILE A 262 -10.27 25.98 -0.77
C ILE A 262 -9.74 27.03 -1.74
N VAL A 263 -9.37 26.63 -2.95
CA VAL A 263 -8.83 27.51 -4.00
C VAL A 263 -9.62 27.31 -5.30
N LYS A 264 -9.77 28.37 -6.09
CA LYS A 264 -10.60 28.39 -7.31
C LYS A 264 -9.78 28.33 -8.61
N SER A 265 -8.46 28.32 -8.51
CA SER A 265 -7.56 28.24 -9.66
C SER A 265 -6.28 27.52 -9.29
N ILE A 266 -5.59 27.03 -10.33
CA ILE A 266 -4.29 26.39 -10.16
C ILE A 266 -3.23 27.39 -9.68
N ASP A 267 -3.30 28.67 -10.09
CA ASP A 267 -2.36 29.71 -9.64
C ASP A 267 -2.49 29.92 -8.12
N ALA A 268 -3.72 29.97 -7.59
CA ALA A 268 -3.97 30.05 -6.15
C ALA A 268 -3.48 28.80 -5.39
N ALA A 269 -3.51 27.62 -6.02
CA ALA A 269 -2.94 26.41 -5.47
C ALA A 269 -1.40 26.49 -5.40
N ILE A 270 -0.75 26.98 -6.44
CA ILE A 270 0.70 27.21 -6.49
C ILE A 270 1.12 28.23 -5.43
N GLU A 271 0.36 29.32 -5.26
CA GLU A 271 0.61 30.30 -4.20
C GLU A 271 0.52 29.69 -2.80
N TYR A 272 -0.52 28.85 -2.55
CA TYR A 272 -0.64 28.11 -1.29
C TYR A 272 0.59 27.23 -1.04
N ILE A 273 1.08 26.51 -2.04
CA ILE A 273 2.23 25.61 -1.92
C ILE A 273 3.48 26.39 -1.51
N ARG A 274 3.73 27.55 -2.13
CA ARG A 274 4.87 28.40 -1.81
C ARG A 274 4.80 28.97 -0.39
N ASP A 275 3.62 29.45 0.01
CA ASP A 275 3.38 29.93 1.37
C ASP A 275 3.55 28.78 2.40
N PHE A 276 2.99 27.61 2.11
CA PHE A 276 3.08 26.44 2.98
C PHE A 276 4.52 25.94 3.15
N ASP A 277 5.33 25.90 2.08
CA ASP A 277 6.75 25.49 2.17
C ASP A 277 7.53 26.36 3.16
N SER A 278 7.24 27.65 3.20
CA SER A 278 7.90 28.58 4.14
C SER A 278 7.54 28.28 5.60
N ARG A 279 6.32 27.80 5.88
CA ARG A 279 5.77 27.60 7.23
C ARG A 279 5.87 26.16 7.76
N ARG A 280 5.95 25.14 6.88
CA ARG A 280 5.90 23.72 7.28
C ARG A 280 6.97 23.32 8.30
N LYS A 281 8.14 24.00 8.30
CA LYS A 281 9.21 23.70 9.26
C LYS A 281 8.86 24.06 10.71
N SER A 282 7.91 24.96 10.93
CA SER A 282 7.44 25.36 12.27
C SER A 282 6.31 24.47 12.81
N LEU A 283 5.79 23.53 12.01
CA LEU A 283 4.74 22.61 12.45
C LEU A 283 5.27 21.61 13.48
N ALA A 284 4.40 21.17 14.39
CA ALA A 284 4.71 20.15 15.38
C ALA A 284 4.82 18.72 14.79
N TYR A 285 4.62 18.59 13.47
CA TYR A 285 4.64 17.31 12.74
C TYR A 285 5.34 17.48 11.39
N ASP A 286 5.76 16.38 10.79
CA ASP A 286 6.46 16.40 9.50
C ASP A 286 5.46 16.33 8.34
N THR A 287 5.82 17.01 7.24
CA THR A 287 5.09 17.01 5.97
C THR A 287 6.06 16.89 4.82
N ASP A 288 5.75 16.03 3.85
CA ASP A 288 6.56 15.75 2.67
C ASP A 288 6.04 16.50 1.42
N GLY A 289 4.95 17.28 1.56
CA GLY A 289 4.35 17.98 0.45
C GLY A 289 3.03 18.65 0.79
N ALA A 290 2.27 18.95 -0.25
CA ALA A 290 0.88 19.37 -0.19
C ALA A 290 0.03 18.51 -1.14
N VAL A 291 -1.23 18.29 -0.81
CA VAL A 291 -2.16 17.54 -1.66
C VAL A 291 -3.18 18.48 -2.24
N LEU A 292 -3.35 18.43 -3.56
CA LEU A 292 -4.39 19.13 -4.31
C LEU A 292 -5.49 18.13 -4.67
N LYS A 293 -6.74 18.38 -4.26
CA LYS A 293 -7.90 17.54 -4.54
C LYS A 293 -9.02 18.37 -5.17
N VAL A 294 -9.71 17.82 -6.17
CA VAL A 294 -10.96 18.40 -6.67
C VAL A 294 -12.00 18.40 -5.56
N ASN A 295 -12.65 19.54 -5.31
CA ASN A 295 -13.53 19.70 -4.15
C ASN A 295 -14.90 18.99 -4.32
N ALA A 296 -15.50 19.02 -5.51
CA ALA A 296 -16.82 18.43 -5.76
C ALA A 296 -16.70 16.92 -5.98
N VAL A 297 -17.38 16.12 -5.13
CA VAL A 297 -17.31 14.65 -5.16
C VAL A 297 -17.86 14.09 -6.46
N TYR A 298 -18.96 14.66 -7.01
CA TYR A 298 -19.44 14.23 -8.32
C TYR A 298 -18.43 14.40 -9.46
N GLN A 299 -17.54 15.43 -9.38
CA GLN A 299 -16.45 15.61 -10.35
C GLN A 299 -15.36 14.57 -10.14
N GLN A 300 -15.07 14.19 -8.89
CA GLN A 300 -14.15 13.10 -8.59
C GLN A 300 -14.62 11.79 -9.20
N ASP A 301 -15.94 11.52 -9.12
CA ASP A 301 -16.56 10.32 -9.72
C ASP A 301 -16.46 10.30 -11.25
N ILE A 302 -16.68 11.45 -11.89
CA ILE A 302 -16.53 11.59 -13.35
C ILE A 302 -15.08 11.34 -13.77
N LEU A 303 -14.12 11.92 -13.07
CA LEU A 303 -12.69 11.78 -13.37
C LEU A 303 -12.18 10.37 -13.09
N GLY A 304 -12.70 9.72 -12.06
CA GLY A 304 -12.35 8.37 -11.70
C GLY A 304 -10.89 8.21 -11.24
N ALA A 305 -10.39 6.99 -11.35
CA ALA A 305 -9.03 6.64 -10.98
C ALA A 305 -8.35 5.80 -12.08
N THR A 306 -7.04 5.75 -12.04
CA THR A 306 -6.23 4.71 -12.70
C THR A 306 -6.21 3.47 -11.82
N GLY A 307 -5.48 2.41 -12.21
CA GLY A 307 -5.32 1.24 -11.34
C GLY A 307 -4.62 1.51 -10.00
N LYS A 308 -3.98 2.69 -9.83
CA LYS A 308 -3.21 3.04 -8.61
C LYS A 308 -3.58 4.40 -8.03
N ASP A 309 -3.85 5.41 -8.87
CA ASP A 309 -3.96 6.81 -8.46
C ASP A 309 -5.29 7.41 -8.91
N PRO A 310 -5.93 8.27 -8.09
CA PRO A 310 -7.10 9.06 -8.50
C PRO A 310 -6.70 10.12 -9.54
N ARG A 311 -7.57 10.37 -10.52
CA ARG A 311 -7.33 11.42 -11.52
C ARG A 311 -7.73 12.81 -11.02
N TRP A 312 -8.39 12.89 -9.88
CA TRP A 312 -8.89 14.10 -9.25
C TRP A 312 -8.02 14.63 -8.09
N ALA A 313 -6.93 13.92 -7.77
CA ALA A 313 -6.01 14.35 -6.73
C ALA A 313 -4.55 14.14 -7.16
N ILE A 314 -3.68 15.02 -6.68
CA ILE A 314 -2.22 14.94 -6.89
C ILE A 314 -1.48 15.43 -5.65
N ALA A 315 -0.35 14.82 -5.35
CA ALA A 315 0.56 15.24 -4.29
C ALA A 315 1.70 16.09 -4.91
N PHE A 316 1.78 17.36 -4.54
CA PHE A 316 2.97 18.15 -4.80
C PHE A 316 4.01 17.84 -3.73
N LYS A 317 5.17 17.38 -4.14
CA LYS A 317 6.29 17.10 -3.25
C LYS A 317 7.31 18.23 -3.31
N PHE A 318 7.72 18.68 -2.13
CA PHE A 318 8.78 19.68 -2.02
C PHE A 318 10.10 19.11 -2.52
N PRO A 319 11.02 19.97 -3.01
CA PRO A 319 12.36 19.51 -3.36
C PRO A 319 12.96 18.71 -2.20
N PRO A 320 13.50 17.53 -2.48
CA PRO A 320 14.11 16.72 -1.44
C PRO A 320 15.31 17.45 -0.83
N GLU A 321 15.53 17.19 0.45
CA GLU A 321 16.74 17.65 1.14
C GLU A 321 17.97 17.14 0.41
N GLN A 322 19.01 17.98 0.34
CA GLN A 322 20.30 17.64 -0.26
C GLN A 322 21.39 17.70 0.79
N ALA A 323 22.36 16.81 0.66
CA ALA A 323 23.56 16.81 1.49
C ALA A 323 24.82 16.62 0.64
N GLU A 324 25.87 17.33 1.01
CA GLU A 324 27.21 17.08 0.46
C GLU A 324 27.91 16.00 1.26
N THR A 325 28.55 15.07 0.56
CA THR A 325 29.38 14.02 1.17
C THR A 325 30.51 13.60 0.23
N ARG A 326 31.51 12.91 0.76
CA ARG A 326 32.62 12.38 -0.03
C ARG A 326 32.27 11.00 -0.56
N LEU A 327 32.59 10.76 -1.83
CA LEU A 327 32.55 9.46 -2.49
C LEU A 327 33.86 8.72 -2.19
N GLU A 328 33.78 7.73 -1.30
CA GLU A 328 34.94 6.94 -0.86
C GLU A 328 35.29 5.82 -1.84
N ASP A 329 34.26 5.16 -2.40
CA ASP A 329 34.43 4.03 -3.32
C ASP A 329 33.19 3.80 -4.18
N ILE A 330 33.31 3.00 -5.23
CA ILE A 330 32.20 2.53 -6.07
C ILE A 330 32.23 1.01 -6.09
N VAL A 331 31.24 0.39 -5.48
CA VAL A 331 31.06 -1.07 -5.46
C VAL A 331 30.05 -1.52 -6.51
N ILE A 332 30.31 -2.64 -7.14
CA ILE A 332 29.42 -3.22 -8.15
C ILE A 332 28.60 -4.33 -7.50
N GLN A 333 27.29 -4.22 -7.59
CA GLN A 333 26.35 -5.28 -7.20
C GLN A 333 25.84 -6.00 -8.45
N VAL A 334 25.76 -7.32 -8.40
CA VAL A 334 25.25 -8.15 -9.50
C VAL A 334 23.85 -8.63 -9.12
N GLY A 335 22.85 -8.10 -9.81
CA GLY A 335 21.45 -8.47 -9.56
C GLY A 335 21.05 -9.81 -10.21
N ARG A 336 19.87 -10.31 -9.88
CA ARG A 336 19.33 -11.61 -10.33
C ARG A 336 19.31 -11.83 -11.85
N THR A 337 19.25 -10.75 -12.62
CA THR A 337 19.28 -10.80 -14.11
C THR A 337 20.68 -10.57 -14.68
N GLY A 338 21.72 -10.65 -13.84
CA GLY A 338 23.11 -10.41 -14.21
C GLY A 338 23.49 -8.93 -14.33
N VAL A 339 22.59 -7.99 -14.13
CA VAL A 339 22.87 -6.54 -14.23
C VAL A 339 23.91 -6.12 -13.20
N LEU A 340 24.97 -5.46 -13.67
CA LEU A 340 25.96 -4.83 -12.83
C LEU A 340 25.50 -3.41 -12.46
N THR A 341 25.15 -3.22 -11.21
CA THR A 341 24.65 -1.93 -10.68
C THR A 341 25.74 -1.28 -9.84
N PRO A 342 26.29 -0.13 -10.28
CA PRO A 342 27.26 0.61 -9.50
C PRO A 342 26.56 1.33 -8.35
N THR A 343 27.14 1.23 -7.16
CA THR A 343 26.67 1.86 -5.91
C THR A 343 27.82 2.67 -5.29
N ALA A 344 27.58 3.94 -5.05
CA ALA A 344 28.50 4.82 -4.34
C ALA A 344 28.58 4.42 -2.86
N VAL A 345 29.78 4.26 -2.34
CA VAL A 345 30.11 4.20 -0.91
C VAL A 345 30.49 5.60 -0.48
N LEU A 346 29.81 6.14 0.51
CA LEU A 346 29.90 7.54 0.92
C LEU A 346 30.39 7.68 2.36
N THR A 347 31.10 8.74 2.66
CA THR A 347 31.24 9.16 4.05
C THR A 347 29.85 9.35 4.64
N PRO A 348 29.50 8.69 5.78
CA PRO A 348 28.16 8.77 6.34
C PRO A 348 27.70 10.21 6.58
N VAL A 349 26.54 10.57 6.06
CA VAL A 349 25.95 11.92 6.20
C VAL A 349 24.49 11.84 6.59
N ARG A 350 24.02 12.75 7.42
CA ARG A 350 22.59 12.85 7.77
C ARG A 350 21.82 13.50 6.61
N LEU A 351 20.72 12.83 6.19
CA LEU A 351 19.87 13.30 5.10
C LEU A 351 18.43 12.83 5.35
N SER A 352 17.49 13.77 5.44
CA SER A 352 16.06 13.48 5.70
C SER A 352 15.87 12.47 6.86
N GLY A 353 16.46 12.79 8.01
CA GLY A 353 16.31 12.01 9.25
C GLY A 353 17.04 10.68 9.31
N SER A 354 17.75 10.24 8.26
CA SER A 354 18.55 9.02 8.28
C SER A 354 20.02 9.27 7.96
N THR A 355 20.88 8.34 8.38
CA THR A 355 22.30 8.37 7.99
C THR A 355 22.48 7.60 6.69
N VAL A 356 22.94 8.28 5.65
CA VAL A 356 23.19 7.73 4.32
C VAL A 356 24.67 7.46 4.16
N SER A 357 25.03 6.21 3.85
CA SER A 357 26.41 5.78 3.56
C SER A 357 26.54 5.14 2.18
N ARG A 358 25.43 4.96 1.46
CA ARG A 358 25.40 4.42 0.10
C ARG A 358 24.36 5.14 -0.74
N ALA A 359 24.67 5.33 -2.04
CA ALA A 359 23.74 5.92 -3.01
C ALA A 359 23.83 5.20 -4.34
N THR A 360 22.72 5.14 -5.08
CA THR A 360 22.76 4.53 -6.42
C THR A 360 23.49 5.41 -7.43
N LEU A 361 24.23 4.77 -8.34
CA LEU A 361 24.83 5.39 -9.51
C LEU A 361 24.17 4.89 -10.80
N HIS A 362 23.06 4.19 -10.69
CA HIS A 362 22.22 3.66 -11.77
C HIS A 362 22.97 2.76 -12.75
N ASN A 363 23.86 3.30 -13.59
CA ASN A 363 24.62 2.59 -14.61
C ASN A 363 25.89 3.36 -15.04
N GLU A 364 26.66 2.78 -15.97
CA GLU A 364 27.86 3.39 -16.50
C GLU A 364 27.64 4.74 -17.18
N ASP A 365 26.55 4.87 -17.96
CA ASP A 365 26.23 6.10 -18.69
C ASP A 365 25.96 7.27 -17.73
N PHE A 366 25.31 6.99 -16.60
CA PHE A 366 25.07 7.97 -15.54
C PHE A 366 26.38 8.48 -14.92
N ILE A 367 27.32 7.56 -14.63
CA ILE A 367 28.65 7.90 -14.08
C ILE A 367 29.39 8.77 -15.08
N LYS A 368 29.42 8.38 -16.36
CA LYS A 368 30.09 9.12 -17.44
C LYS A 368 29.46 10.51 -17.68
N ALA A 369 28.13 10.57 -17.73
CA ALA A 369 27.41 11.83 -17.97
C ALA A 369 27.65 12.88 -16.88
N LYS A 370 27.84 12.45 -15.64
CA LYS A 370 28.11 13.31 -14.46
C LYS A 370 29.60 13.40 -14.13
N ASP A 371 30.48 12.72 -14.86
CA ASP A 371 31.91 12.60 -14.61
C ASP A 371 32.22 12.31 -13.13
N ILE A 372 31.53 11.29 -12.57
CA ILE A 372 31.68 10.90 -11.15
C ILE A 372 32.98 10.09 -11.00
N ARG A 373 33.83 10.48 -10.02
CA ARG A 373 35.11 9.85 -9.73
C ARG A 373 35.23 9.54 -8.23
N ILE A 374 35.92 8.44 -7.91
CA ILE A 374 36.25 8.14 -6.52
C ILE A 374 37.09 9.26 -5.93
N GLY A 375 36.76 9.71 -4.72
CA GLY A 375 37.36 10.85 -4.05
C GLY A 375 36.61 12.17 -4.23
N ASP A 376 35.62 12.25 -5.14
CA ASP A 376 34.81 13.44 -5.34
C ASP A 376 33.97 13.80 -4.11
N THR A 377 33.75 15.09 -3.93
CA THR A 377 32.63 15.58 -3.12
C THR A 377 31.39 15.58 -4.00
N VAL A 378 30.35 14.85 -3.59
CA VAL A 378 29.09 14.70 -4.32
C VAL A 378 27.93 15.27 -3.51
N VAL A 379 26.93 15.78 -4.22
CA VAL A 379 25.64 16.15 -3.64
C VAL A 379 24.67 14.99 -3.86
N ILE A 380 24.03 14.55 -2.78
CA ILE A 380 23.06 13.48 -2.78
C ILE A 380 21.69 13.97 -2.33
N ASN A 381 20.65 13.31 -2.78
CA ASN A 381 19.30 13.41 -2.24
C ASN A 381 18.70 11.99 -2.07
N LYS A 382 17.44 11.91 -1.68
CA LYS A 382 16.66 10.68 -1.74
C LYS A 382 15.60 10.79 -2.82
N ALA A 383 15.77 10.04 -3.92
CA ALA A 383 14.74 9.94 -4.96
C ALA A 383 13.45 9.37 -4.35
N GLY A 384 12.33 10.11 -4.53
CA GLY A 384 11.04 9.73 -3.94
C GLY A 384 11.06 9.65 -2.41
N GLU A 385 12.02 10.31 -1.73
CA GLU A 385 12.27 10.31 -0.28
C GLU A 385 12.72 8.96 0.31
N ILE A 386 13.03 7.98 -0.53
CA ILE A 386 13.38 6.62 -0.13
C ILE A 386 14.81 6.27 -0.55
N ILE A 387 15.13 6.37 -1.84
CA ILE A 387 16.37 5.84 -2.42
C ILE A 387 17.43 6.94 -2.55
N PRO A 388 18.58 6.84 -1.84
CA PRO A 388 19.66 7.79 -2.02
C PRO A 388 20.28 7.69 -3.43
N GLU A 389 20.47 8.84 -4.08
CA GLU A 389 21.12 8.94 -5.39
C GLU A 389 22.09 10.13 -5.44
N VAL A 390 23.09 10.03 -6.30
CA VAL A 390 24.04 11.12 -6.55
C VAL A 390 23.45 12.09 -7.57
N LEU A 391 23.24 13.35 -7.17
CA LEU A 391 22.71 14.39 -8.05
C LEU A 391 23.78 14.95 -8.98
N TYR A 392 24.90 15.40 -8.42
CA TYR A 392 26.03 15.98 -9.16
C TYR A 392 27.30 16.00 -8.33
N VAL A 393 28.40 16.28 -8.99
CA VAL A 393 29.72 16.43 -8.40
C VAL A 393 30.00 17.91 -8.12
N VAL A 394 30.56 18.22 -6.94
CA VAL A 394 31.02 19.57 -6.60
C VAL A 394 32.44 19.75 -7.17
N LEU A 395 32.52 20.12 -8.45
CA LEU A 395 33.81 20.20 -9.18
C LEU A 395 34.87 21.06 -8.49
N GLY A 396 34.43 22.13 -7.80
CA GLY A 396 35.38 23.02 -7.04
C GLY A 396 36.03 22.33 -5.83
N LYS A 397 35.56 21.16 -5.42
CA LYS A 397 36.13 20.38 -4.31
C LYS A 397 36.79 19.09 -4.77
N ARG A 398 36.94 18.87 -6.09
CA ARG A 398 37.54 17.66 -6.66
C ARG A 398 39.05 17.62 -6.38
N PRO A 399 39.60 16.53 -5.82
CA PRO A 399 41.04 16.32 -5.73
C PRO A 399 41.70 16.25 -7.09
N GLU A 400 42.93 16.76 -7.23
CA GLU A 400 43.65 16.83 -8.52
C GLU A 400 44.04 15.44 -9.06
N ASP A 401 44.19 14.45 -8.21
CA ASP A 401 44.65 13.08 -8.54
C ASP A 401 43.52 12.10 -8.91
N THR A 402 42.27 12.56 -8.98
CA THR A 402 41.12 11.70 -9.33
C THR A 402 41.15 11.25 -10.79
N LYS A 403 40.80 9.98 -11.04
CA LYS A 403 40.72 9.39 -12.37
C LYS A 403 39.27 9.10 -12.75
N PRO A 404 38.91 9.22 -14.07
CA PRO A 404 37.62 8.77 -14.54
C PRO A 404 37.37 7.31 -14.13
N TYR A 405 36.17 7.03 -13.64
CA TYR A 405 35.79 5.67 -13.26
C TYR A 405 35.50 4.82 -14.51
N ALA A 406 35.99 3.61 -14.52
CA ALA A 406 35.68 2.61 -15.56
C ALA A 406 34.98 1.41 -14.91
N MET A 407 33.88 0.98 -15.53
CA MET A 407 33.21 -0.26 -15.08
C MET A 407 34.12 -1.47 -15.33
N PRO A 408 34.04 -2.52 -14.48
CA PRO A 408 34.81 -3.73 -14.68
C PRO A 408 34.41 -4.43 -15.99
N GLN A 409 35.40 -5.04 -16.66
CA GLN A 409 35.19 -5.84 -17.86
C GLN A 409 34.82 -7.29 -17.56
N GLU A 410 35.01 -7.70 -16.31
CA GLU A 410 34.69 -9.02 -15.78
C GLU A 410 33.73 -8.89 -14.60
N CYS A 411 32.88 -9.90 -14.43
CA CYS A 411 31.96 -9.98 -13.31
C CYS A 411 32.72 -10.11 -11.97
N PRO A 412 32.48 -9.23 -11.00
CA PRO A 412 33.21 -9.29 -9.72
C PRO A 412 32.93 -10.57 -8.91
N GLU A 413 31.84 -11.27 -9.20
CA GLU A 413 31.43 -12.49 -8.48
C GLU A 413 31.98 -13.79 -9.11
N CYS A 414 32.11 -13.85 -10.45
CA CYS A 414 32.50 -15.10 -11.12
C CYS A 414 33.63 -14.97 -12.15
N GLY A 415 34.20 -13.77 -12.37
CA GLY A 415 35.27 -13.53 -13.33
C GLY A 415 34.89 -13.66 -14.80
N TRP A 416 33.60 -13.90 -15.14
CA TRP A 416 33.15 -14.01 -16.50
C TRP A 416 33.10 -12.63 -17.18
N ALA A 417 33.44 -12.56 -18.49
CA ALA A 417 33.35 -11.31 -19.22
C ALA A 417 31.93 -10.74 -19.18
N VAL A 418 31.80 -9.42 -18.94
CA VAL A 418 30.51 -8.75 -18.96
C VAL A 418 30.20 -8.21 -20.34
N GLU A 419 28.92 -8.19 -20.68
CA GLU A 419 28.43 -7.75 -21.98
C GLU A 419 27.40 -6.64 -21.83
N ARG A 420 27.38 -5.74 -22.81
CA ARG A 420 26.32 -4.75 -22.98
C ARG A 420 25.54 -5.09 -24.24
N LYS A 421 24.25 -5.41 -24.09
CA LYS A 421 23.40 -5.67 -25.26
C LYS A 421 23.05 -4.36 -25.98
N ASP A 422 22.94 -4.42 -27.31
CA ASP A 422 22.53 -3.26 -28.08
C ASP A 422 21.20 -2.69 -27.61
N GLY A 423 21.19 -1.37 -27.38
CA GLY A 423 20.03 -0.65 -26.88
C GLY A 423 19.77 -0.76 -25.36
N GLU A 424 20.64 -1.46 -24.60
CA GLU A 424 20.57 -1.51 -23.14
C GLU A 424 21.65 -0.61 -22.50
N ALA A 425 21.28 0.14 -21.45
CA ALA A 425 22.25 0.93 -20.67
C ALA A 425 23.04 0.07 -19.65
N ALA A 426 22.60 -1.15 -19.40
CA ALA A 426 23.14 -2.01 -18.35
C ALA A 426 24.21 -2.97 -18.88
N LEU A 427 25.35 -3.04 -18.18
CA LEU A 427 26.31 -4.14 -18.30
C LEU A 427 25.80 -5.37 -17.56
N ARG A 428 26.06 -6.57 -18.11
CA ARG A 428 25.55 -7.83 -17.54
C ARG A 428 26.60 -8.93 -17.51
N CYS A 429 26.58 -9.70 -16.45
CA CYS A 429 27.16 -11.04 -16.42
C CYS A 429 26.22 -11.99 -17.16
N THR A 430 26.72 -12.68 -18.17
CA THR A 430 25.97 -13.67 -18.97
C THR A 430 26.20 -15.11 -18.56
N ASN A 431 27.03 -15.34 -17.54
CA ASN A 431 27.28 -16.67 -16.99
C ASN A 431 26.06 -17.21 -16.23
N PRO A 432 25.37 -18.26 -16.75
CA PRO A 432 24.21 -18.84 -16.08
C PRO A 432 24.53 -19.48 -14.71
N HIS A 433 25.80 -19.79 -14.46
CA HIS A 433 26.28 -20.37 -13.20
C HIS A 433 26.93 -19.34 -12.27
N CYS A 434 26.69 -18.05 -12.49
CA CYS A 434 27.21 -17.01 -11.61
C CYS A 434 26.61 -17.14 -10.22
N PRO A 435 27.44 -17.22 -9.14
CA PRO A 435 26.95 -17.34 -7.76
C PRO A 435 25.97 -16.22 -7.37
N ALA A 436 26.18 -15.01 -7.85
CA ALA A 436 25.29 -13.89 -7.60
C ALA A 436 23.89 -14.11 -8.18
N LEU A 437 23.76 -14.68 -9.38
CA LEU A 437 22.46 -14.97 -9.99
C LEU A 437 21.69 -16.00 -9.17
N GLY A 438 22.38 -17.06 -8.72
CA GLY A 438 21.80 -18.09 -7.86
C GLY A 438 21.32 -17.50 -6.53
N ARG A 439 22.17 -16.74 -5.86
CA ARG A 439 21.87 -16.06 -4.59
C ARG A 439 20.66 -15.12 -4.72
N GLU A 440 20.69 -14.20 -5.68
CA GLU A 440 19.60 -13.24 -5.89
C GLU A 440 18.31 -13.92 -6.36
N GLY A 441 18.42 -15.02 -7.12
CA GLY A 441 17.28 -15.88 -7.49
C GLY A 441 16.61 -16.50 -6.27
N LEU A 442 17.39 -17.06 -5.33
CA LEU A 442 16.89 -17.61 -4.05
C LEU A 442 16.22 -16.54 -3.19
N ILE A 443 16.85 -15.36 -3.04
CA ILE A 443 16.27 -14.22 -2.31
C ILE A 443 14.93 -13.79 -2.91
N HIS A 444 14.87 -13.70 -4.23
CA HIS A 444 13.64 -13.35 -4.93
C HIS A 444 12.54 -14.42 -4.74
N PHE A 445 12.90 -15.70 -4.87
CA PHE A 445 11.97 -16.82 -4.70
C PHE A 445 11.34 -16.83 -3.30
N ALA A 446 12.14 -16.60 -2.26
CA ALA A 446 11.66 -16.57 -0.89
C ALA A 446 10.87 -15.29 -0.53
N SER A 447 10.90 -14.25 -1.36
CA SER A 447 10.32 -12.93 -1.06
C SER A 447 8.80 -12.96 -0.89
N LYS A 448 8.26 -11.95 -0.16
CA LYS A 448 6.82 -11.78 0.12
C LYS A 448 5.95 -11.77 -1.14
N GLY A 449 6.44 -11.23 -2.27
CA GLY A 449 5.71 -11.17 -3.54
C GLY A 449 5.71 -12.50 -4.32
N ALA A 450 6.63 -13.41 -4.00
CA ALA A 450 6.77 -14.74 -4.60
C ALA A 450 6.25 -15.83 -3.65
N MET A 451 7.10 -16.73 -3.18
CA MET A 451 6.68 -17.87 -2.34
C MET A 451 6.45 -17.51 -0.87
N ASP A 452 6.77 -16.27 -0.44
CA ASP A 452 6.49 -15.73 0.89
C ASP A 452 7.00 -16.61 2.04
N ILE A 453 8.27 -16.98 1.98
CA ILE A 453 8.89 -17.81 3.00
C ILE A 453 9.37 -16.92 4.13
N GLU A 454 8.54 -16.72 5.15
CA GLU A 454 8.87 -15.89 6.30
C GLU A 454 10.12 -16.40 7.04
N GLY A 455 11.00 -15.47 7.40
CA GLY A 455 12.28 -15.81 8.05
C GLY A 455 13.40 -16.23 7.09
N CYS A 456 13.12 -16.43 5.77
CA CYS A 456 14.11 -16.77 4.74
C CYS A 456 14.64 -15.51 4.03
N GLY A 457 15.12 -14.53 4.78
CA GLY A 457 15.68 -13.30 4.24
C GLY A 457 17.10 -13.46 3.68
N PRO A 458 17.66 -12.35 3.06
CA PRO A 458 19.00 -12.40 2.45
C PRO A 458 20.11 -12.92 3.36
N ALA A 459 20.08 -12.57 4.66
CA ALA A 459 21.08 -13.02 5.63
C ALA A 459 21.05 -14.55 5.84
N VAL A 460 19.85 -15.12 5.92
CA VAL A 460 19.67 -16.58 6.10
C VAL A 460 20.08 -17.32 4.82
N ILE A 461 19.66 -16.80 3.64
CA ILE A 461 20.05 -17.40 2.35
C ILE A 461 21.56 -17.39 2.16
N ASN A 462 22.24 -16.31 2.52
CA ASN A 462 23.70 -16.26 2.47
C ASN A 462 24.35 -17.32 3.37
N GLN A 463 23.89 -17.48 4.61
CA GLN A 463 24.39 -18.50 5.51
C GLN A 463 24.14 -19.92 5.00
N LEU A 464 22.96 -20.17 4.40
CA LEU A 464 22.63 -21.47 3.81
C LEU A 464 23.53 -21.81 2.60
N LEU A 465 23.85 -20.81 1.78
CA LEU A 465 24.80 -20.96 0.65
C LEU A 465 26.24 -21.16 1.14
N GLU A 466 26.69 -20.39 2.12
CA GLU A 466 28.01 -20.51 2.72
C GLU A 466 28.21 -21.86 3.44
N ALA A 467 27.16 -22.39 4.05
CA ALA A 467 27.15 -23.73 4.66
C ALA A 467 26.91 -24.86 3.63
N GLU A 468 26.82 -24.56 2.34
CA GLU A 468 26.54 -25.51 1.26
C GLU A 468 25.27 -26.35 1.46
N LEU A 469 24.29 -25.84 2.23
CA LEU A 469 23.03 -26.51 2.52
C LEU A 469 22.01 -26.37 1.36
N ILE A 470 22.15 -25.33 0.55
CA ILE A 470 21.31 -25.09 -0.63
C ILE A 470 22.17 -24.68 -1.83
N ARG A 471 21.72 -25.03 -3.03
CA ARG A 471 22.31 -24.64 -4.34
C ARG A 471 21.28 -23.97 -5.24
N ASP A 472 20.03 -24.42 -5.16
CA ASP A 472 18.90 -23.86 -5.86
C ASP A 472 17.62 -23.83 -5.00
N VAL A 473 16.52 -23.32 -5.55
CA VAL A 473 15.26 -23.12 -4.82
C VAL A 473 14.61 -24.43 -4.35
N SER A 474 14.89 -25.56 -5.00
CA SER A 474 14.33 -26.86 -4.59
C SER A 474 14.95 -27.37 -3.27
N ASP A 475 16.22 -27.03 -3.02
CA ASP A 475 16.92 -27.45 -1.80
C ASP A 475 16.30 -26.81 -0.54
N LEU A 476 15.63 -25.64 -0.67
CA LEU A 476 14.92 -25.02 0.46
C LEU A 476 13.88 -25.98 1.07
N TYR A 477 13.23 -26.78 0.25
CA TYR A 477 12.19 -27.71 0.68
C TYR A 477 12.70 -29.02 1.27
N LEU A 478 14.02 -29.22 1.26
CA LEU A 478 14.71 -30.36 1.85
C LEU A 478 15.38 -30.01 3.20
N LEU A 479 15.37 -28.73 3.60
CA LEU A 479 15.98 -28.29 4.84
C LEU A 479 15.28 -28.86 6.07
N THR A 480 16.08 -29.29 7.05
CA THR A 480 15.59 -29.79 8.35
C THR A 480 15.88 -28.78 9.47
N LYS A 481 15.14 -28.90 10.57
CA LYS A 481 15.36 -28.06 11.76
C LYS A 481 16.80 -28.16 12.27
N GLU A 482 17.36 -29.39 12.29
CA GLU A 482 18.71 -29.66 12.78
C GLU A 482 19.79 -28.94 11.97
N GLN A 483 19.60 -28.83 10.66
CA GLN A 483 20.50 -28.09 9.78
C GLN A 483 20.41 -26.57 9.99
N LEU A 484 19.24 -26.07 10.35
CA LEU A 484 19.01 -24.63 10.53
C LEU A 484 19.50 -24.11 11.89
N VAL A 485 19.36 -24.90 12.95
CA VAL A 485 19.77 -24.47 14.32
C VAL A 485 21.26 -24.15 14.44
N VAL A 486 22.10 -24.67 13.55
CA VAL A 486 23.56 -24.41 13.58
C VAL A 486 23.96 -23.09 12.92
N LEU A 487 23.01 -22.42 12.24
CA LEU A 487 23.25 -21.11 11.61
C LEU A 487 23.37 -20.01 12.67
N ASP A 488 24.15 -18.97 12.37
CA ASP A 488 24.32 -17.83 13.29
C ASP A 488 22.99 -17.13 13.57
N ARG A 489 22.72 -16.88 14.86
CA ARG A 489 21.47 -16.26 15.37
C ARG A 489 20.18 -17.02 15.03
N MET A 490 20.26 -18.29 14.69
CA MET A 490 19.13 -19.16 14.41
C MET A 490 18.88 -20.11 15.59
N GLY A 491 18.01 -19.68 16.53
CA GLY A 491 17.60 -20.53 17.66
C GLY A 491 16.55 -21.57 17.25
N GLU A 492 16.29 -22.55 18.11
CA GLU A 492 15.34 -23.66 17.86
C GLU A 492 13.96 -23.18 17.38
N LYS A 493 13.38 -22.15 18.01
CA LYS A 493 12.07 -21.59 17.65
C LYS A 493 12.08 -20.95 16.28
N SER A 494 13.16 -20.21 15.93
CA SER A 494 13.30 -19.58 14.62
C SER A 494 13.47 -20.63 13.51
N ALA A 495 14.26 -21.68 13.76
CA ALA A 495 14.44 -22.80 12.85
C ALA A 495 13.12 -23.55 12.62
N GLU A 496 12.34 -23.82 13.67
CA GLU A 496 11.04 -24.45 13.56
C GLU A 496 10.03 -23.59 12.76
N ASN A 497 10.00 -22.28 13.01
CA ASN A 497 9.15 -21.33 12.26
C ASN A 497 9.55 -21.30 10.78
N LEU A 498 10.82 -21.28 10.46
CA LEU A 498 11.31 -21.27 9.08
C LEU A 498 10.92 -22.58 8.36
N VAL A 499 11.06 -23.75 8.99
CA VAL A 499 10.60 -25.03 8.40
C VAL A 499 9.10 -25.01 8.13
N LYS A 500 8.30 -24.45 9.05
CA LYS A 500 6.85 -24.30 8.87
C LYS A 500 6.52 -23.35 7.72
N ALA A 501 7.22 -22.22 7.62
CA ALA A 501 7.03 -21.24 6.53
C ALA A 501 7.39 -21.85 5.17
N ILE A 502 8.49 -22.61 5.08
CA ILE A 502 8.85 -23.37 3.87
C ILE A 502 7.75 -24.38 3.50
N ALA A 503 7.25 -25.12 4.46
CA ALA A 503 6.19 -26.09 4.20
C ALA A 503 4.88 -25.41 3.75
N ALA A 504 4.49 -24.32 4.39
CA ALA A 504 3.30 -23.53 4.02
C ALA A 504 3.41 -22.91 2.63
N SER A 505 4.62 -22.51 2.22
CA SER A 505 4.83 -21.90 0.90
C SER A 505 4.51 -22.84 -0.27
N LYS A 506 4.44 -24.15 -0.07
CA LYS A 506 4.04 -25.11 -1.11
C LYS A 506 2.62 -24.90 -1.63
N GLU A 507 1.75 -24.35 -0.76
CA GLU A 507 0.35 -24.03 -1.09
C GLU A 507 0.17 -22.69 -1.82
N GLN A 508 1.24 -21.93 -2.02
CA GLN A 508 1.16 -20.68 -2.78
C GLN A 508 0.65 -20.92 -4.20
N SER A 509 -0.06 -19.94 -4.76
CA SER A 509 -0.66 -20.06 -6.08
C SER A 509 0.38 -20.19 -7.20
N PHE A 510 0.02 -20.84 -8.30
CA PHE A 510 0.90 -21.10 -9.43
C PHE A 510 1.49 -19.83 -10.06
N ASP A 511 0.75 -18.74 -10.08
CA ASP A 511 1.26 -17.44 -10.56
C ASP A 511 2.39 -16.88 -9.67
N ARG A 512 2.32 -17.10 -8.35
CA ARG A 512 3.39 -16.71 -7.42
C ARG A 512 4.63 -17.56 -7.62
N LEU A 513 4.46 -18.86 -7.89
CA LEU A 513 5.58 -19.73 -8.26
C LEU A 513 6.24 -19.25 -9.55
N LEU A 514 5.47 -18.98 -10.62
CA LEU A 514 5.99 -18.46 -11.89
C LEU A 514 6.73 -17.13 -11.71
N PHE A 515 6.21 -16.23 -10.88
CA PHE A 515 6.91 -15.00 -10.54
C PHE A 515 8.21 -15.28 -9.76
N GLY A 516 8.18 -16.21 -8.81
CA GLY A 516 9.31 -16.62 -7.98
C GLY A 516 10.48 -17.23 -8.78
N LEU A 517 10.19 -17.93 -9.87
CA LEU A 517 11.20 -18.48 -10.79
C LEU A 517 12.06 -17.40 -11.46
N GLY A 518 11.65 -16.14 -11.42
CA GLY A 518 12.43 -15.00 -11.87
C GLY A 518 12.65 -14.94 -13.40
N ILE A 519 11.73 -15.48 -14.18
CA ILE A 519 11.78 -15.44 -15.65
C ILE A 519 11.89 -13.99 -16.13
N ARG A 520 12.84 -13.74 -17.02
CA ARG A 520 13.08 -12.37 -17.52
C ARG A 520 11.83 -11.77 -18.18
N HIS A 521 11.52 -10.52 -17.89
CA HIS A 521 10.32 -9.79 -18.33
C HIS A 521 9.00 -10.31 -17.76
N VAL A 522 9.00 -11.34 -16.94
CA VAL A 522 7.81 -11.86 -16.25
C VAL A 522 7.74 -11.25 -14.86
N GLY A 523 6.90 -10.23 -14.70
CA GLY A 523 6.50 -9.67 -13.40
C GLY A 523 5.25 -10.38 -12.88
N ALA A 524 4.79 -10.02 -11.67
CA ALA A 524 3.61 -10.65 -11.05
C ALA A 524 2.36 -10.62 -11.96
N LYS A 525 2.10 -9.50 -12.67
CA LYS A 525 0.96 -9.41 -13.62
C LYS A 525 1.08 -10.44 -14.75
N VAL A 526 2.24 -10.53 -15.38
CA VAL A 526 2.47 -11.47 -16.50
C VAL A 526 2.42 -12.91 -16.01
N ALA A 527 3.02 -13.21 -14.85
CA ALA A 527 2.96 -14.53 -14.22
C ALA A 527 1.50 -14.98 -14.00
N ARG A 528 0.64 -14.06 -13.51
CA ARG A 528 -0.78 -14.33 -13.33
C ARG A 528 -1.49 -14.57 -14.67
N LEU A 529 -1.23 -13.77 -15.71
CA LEU A 529 -1.81 -13.98 -17.04
C LEU A 529 -1.44 -15.35 -17.61
N LEU A 530 -0.17 -15.76 -17.47
CA LEU A 530 0.30 -17.07 -17.89
C LEU A 530 -0.37 -18.21 -17.10
N ALA A 531 -0.42 -18.08 -15.76
CA ALA A 531 -1.03 -19.08 -14.89
C ALA A 531 -2.52 -19.27 -15.17
N VAL A 532 -3.26 -18.17 -15.36
CA VAL A 532 -4.70 -18.20 -15.69
C VAL A 532 -4.93 -18.82 -17.07
N HIS A 533 -4.12 -18.44 -18.09
CA HIS A 533 -4.34 -18.87 -19.45
C HIS A 533 -4.02 -20.38 -19.64
N PHE A 534 -2.91 -20.84 -19.08
CA PHE A 534 -2.46 -22.22 -19.26
C PHE A 534 -2.98 -23.19 -18.19
N GLY A 535 -3.38 -22.70 -17.04
CA GLY A 535 -3.93 -23.49 -15.93
C GLY A 535 -2.93 -24.38 -15.21
N THR A 536 -2.01 -25.03 -15.94
CA THR A 536 -1.00 -25.95 -15.41
C THR A 536 0.39 -25.68 -15.98
N VAL A 537 1.42 -26.12 -15.26
CA VAL A 537 2.81 -26.04 -15.75
C VAL A 537 3.03 -26.88 -17.01
N GLU A 538 2.37 -28.01 -17.16
CA GLU A 538 2.45 -28.89 -18.33
C GLU A 538 1.96 -28.20 -19.60
N ASN A 539 0.80 -27.53 -19.53
CA ASN A 539 0.28 -26.75 -20.64
C ASN A 539 1.21 -25.62 -21.02
N LEU A 540 1.78 -24.92 -20.02
CA LEU A 540 2.75 -23.86 -20.25
C LEU A 540 4.07 -24.38 -20.88
N LEU A 541 4.54 -25.58 -20.45
CA LEU A 541 5.71 -26.24 -21.03
C LEU A 541 5.51 -26.72 -22.49
N ALA A 542 4.26 -26.95 -22.89
CA ALA A 542 3.89 -27.37 -24.24
C ALA A 542 3.65 -26.17 -25.19
N ALA A 543 3.51 -24.95 -24.64
CA ALA A 543 3.17 -23.76 -25.40
C ALA A 543 4.35 -23.22 -26.20
N ASP A 544 4.07 -22.72 -27.38
CA ASP A 544 5.04 -21.99 -28.23
C ASP A 544 4.95 -20.47 -28.03
N ALA A 545 5.89 -19.74 -28.68
CA ALA A 545 5.96 -18.29 -28.54
C ALA A 545 4.75 -17.55 -29.15
N GLU A 546 4.10 -18.11 -30.19
CA GLU A 546 2.93 -17.51 -30.82
C GLU A 546 1.72 -17.61 -29.89
N GLN A 547 1.52 -18.76 -29.26
CA GLN A 547 0.45 -18.99 -28.28
C GLN A 547 0.60 -18.08 -27.06
N ILE A 548 1.82 -17.92 -26.56
CA ILE A 548 2.08 -17.02 -25.40
C ILE A 548 1.88 -15.56 -25.80
N ALA A 549 2.34 -15.14 -27.00
CA ALA A 549 2.18 -13.77 -27.49
C ALA A 549 0.74 -13.41 -27.87
N ALA A 550 -0.13 -14.41 -28.05
CA ALA A 550 -1.57 -14.20 -28.29
C ALA A 550 -2.35 -13.76 -27.04
N ILE A 551 -1.75 -13.87 -25.86
CA ILE A 551 -2.36 -13.41 -24.60
C ILE A 551 -2.32 -11.88 -24.55
N ASP A 552 -3.46 -11.25 -24.25
CA ASP A 552 -3.54 -9.79 -24.10
C ASP A 552 -2.48 -9.31 -23.08
N ASP A 553 -1.82 -8.19 -23.37
CA ASP A 553 -0.72 -7.59 -22.58
C ASP A 553 0.62 -8.39 -22.58
N ILE A 554 0.75 -9.49 -23.34
CA ILE A 554 1.99 -10.22 -23.51
C ILE A 554 2.53 -10.01 -24.93
N GLY A 555 3.65 -9.28 -25.03
CA GLY A 555 4.29 -9.03 -26.30
C GLY A 555 5.32 -10.13 -26.69
N PRO A 556 5.79 -10.14 -27.97
CA PRO A 556 6.71 -11.16 -28.48
C PRO A 556 7.99 -11.31 -27.66
N LYS A 557 8.53 -10.22 -27.11
CA LYS A 557 9.75 -10.23 -26.29
C LYS A 557 9.57 -10.97 -24.96
N ILE A 558 8.39 -10.89 -24.38
CA ILE A 558 8.04 -11.62 -23.15
C ILE A 558 7.86 -13.10 -23.49
N ALA A 559 7.13 -13.41 -24.55
CA ALA A 559 6.89 -14.77 -25.02
C ALA A 559 8.21 -15.51 -25.31
N GLU A 560 9.13 -14.88 -26.03
CA GLU A 560 10.47 -15.42 -26.30
C GLU A 560 11.25 -15.71 -25.01
N SER A 561 11.18 -14.80 -24.03
CA SER A 561 11.83 -15.01 -22.72
C SER A 561 11.27 -16.21 -21.96
N VAL A 562 9.95 -16.40 -21.99
CA VAL A 562 9.29 -17.55 -21.34
C VAL A 562 9.69 -18.85 -22.02
N VAL A 563 9.59 -18.93 -23.35
CA VAL A 563 9.97 -20.13 -24.12
C VAL A 563 11.45 -20.46 -23.92
N THR A 564 12.33 -19.47 -23.98
CA THR A 564 13.78 -19.66 -23.76
C THR A 564 14.05 -20.25 -22.36
N TYR A 565 13.38 -19.73 -21.33
CA TYR A 565 13.50 -20.23 -19.97
C TYR A 565 13.02 -21.69 -19.86
N LEU A 566 11.85 -22.00 -20.41
CA LEU A 566 11.24 -23.33 -20.37
C LEU A 566 11.92 -24.37 -21.29
N ALA A 567 12.66 -23.93 -22.30
CA ALA A 567 13.44 -24.82 -23.19
C ALA A 567 14.73 -25.30 -22.52
N SER A 568 15.22 -24.62 -21.47
CA SER A 568 16.45 -25.01 -20.76
C SER A 568 16.27 -26.33 -20.02
N PRO A 569 17.14 -27.35 -20.26
CA PRO A 569 17.07 -28.65 -19.55
C PRO A 569 17.16 -28.49 -18.01
N SER A 570 18.03 -27.60 -17.52
CA SER A 570 18.18 -27.36 -16.09
C SER A 570 16.93 -26.76 -15.44
N ASN A 571 16.22 -25.89 -16.16
CA ASN A 571 14.97 -25.31 -15.64
C ASN A 571 13.81 -26.34 -15.67
N ARG A 572 13.77 -27.21 -16.68
CA ARG A 572 12.80 -28.32 -16.71
C ARG A 572 13.04 -29.30 -15.57
N ASP A 573 14.28 -29.65 -15.32
CA ASP A 573 14.66 -30.50 -14.19
C ASP A 573 14.28 -29.85 -12.86
N LEU A 574 14.49 -28.55 -12.70
CA LEU A 574 14.09 -27.80 -11.54
C LEU A 574 12.57 -27.86 -11.33
N LEU A 575 11.79 -27.59 -12.38
CA LEU A 575 10.32 -27.67 -12.32
C LEU A 575 9.84 -29.07 -11.95
N ALA A 576 10.45 -30.12 -12.49
CA ALA A 576 10.13 -31.51 -12.15
C ALA A 576 10.38 -31.80 -10.65
N ARG A 577 11.54 -31.38 -10.12
CA ARG A 577 11.86 -31.52 -8.69
C ARG A 577 10.92 -30.75 -7.79
N LEU A 578 10.58 -29.52 -8.13
CA LEU A 578 9.61 -28.73 -7.37
C LEU A 578 8.23 -29.38 -7.35
N LYS A 579 7.82 -29.99 -8.47
CA LYS A 579 6.57 -30.77 -8.54
C LYS A 579 6.62 -32.02 -7.64
N GLU A 580 7.71 -32.78 -7.67
CA GLU A 580 7.90 -33.94 -6.80
C GLU A 580 7.92 -33.56 -5.31
N LEU A 581 8.41 -32.37 -4.97
CA LEU A 581 8.41 -31.81 -3.62
C LEU A 581 7.02 -31.32 -3.18
N GLY A 582 6.02 -31.34 -4.08
CA GLY A 582 4.63 -31.07 -3.78
C GLY A 582 4.26 -29.58 -3.83
N LEU A 583 4.98 -28.77 -4.59
CA LEU A 583 4.58 -27.37 -4.82
C LEU A 583 3.34 -27.32 -5.74
N ASN A 584 2.47 -26.36 -5.46
CA ASN A 584 1.31 -26.10 -6.29
C ASN A 584 1.72 -25.55 -7.67
N MET A 585 1.49 -26.32 -8.72
CA MET A 585 1.78 -25.98 -10.11
C MET A 585 0.53 -25.89 -10.99
N GLU A 586 -0.61 -25.73 -10.33
CA GLU A 586 -1.90 -25.63 -10.99
C GLU A 586 -2.61 -24.38 -10.50
N MET A 587 -3.25 -23.69 -11.41
CA MET A 587 -4.20 -22.65 -11.09
C MET A 587 -5.58 -23.20 -11.42
N GLN A 588 -6.39 -23.43 -10.38
CA GLN A 588 -7.79 -23.76 -10.61
C GLN A 588 -8.45 -22.52 -11.23
N VAL A 589 -8.38 -22.45 -12.54
CA VAL A 589 -9.33 -21.62 -13.28
C VAL A 589 -10.63 -22.38 -13.13
N GLN A 590 -11.62 -21.84 -12.43
CA GLN A 590 -12.99 -22.30 -12.64
C GLN A 590 -13.18 -22.23 -14.15
N ALA A 591 -13.36 -23.40 -14.77
CA ALA A 591 -13.56 -23.48 -16.21
C ALA A 591 -14.79 -22.63 -16.51
N VAL A 592 -14.54 -21.42 -17.04
CA VAL A 592 -15.62 -20.52 -17.40
C VAL A 592 -16.30 -21.18 -18.57
N SER A 593 -17.51 -21.67 -18.33
CA SER A 593 -18.30 -22.29 -19.38
C SER A 593 -18.51 -21.27 -20.49
N GLU A 594 -18.09 -21.57 -21.72
CA GLU A 594 -18.39 -20.75 -22.89
C GLU A 594 -19.90 -20.55 -23.09
N GLU A 595 -20.71 -21.41 -22.47
CA GLU A 595 -22.18 -21.33 -22.45
C GLU A 595 -22.69 -20.33 -21.38
N HIS A 596 -21.80 -19.77 -20.52
CA HIS A 596 -22.21 -18.81 -19.50
C HIS A 596 -22.72 -17.50 -20.15
N PRO A 597 -23.87 -16.93 -19.71
CA PRO A 597 -24.49 -15.76 -20.35
C PRO A 597 -23.55 -14.55 -20.47
N PHE A 598 -22.59 -14.43 -19.58
CA PHE A 598 -21.62 -13.32 -19.54
C PHE A 598 -20.28 -13.65 -20.21
N TYR A 599 -20.04 -14.86 -20.67
CA TYR A 599 -18.80 -15.22 -21.32
C TYR A 599 -18.54 -14.38 -22.57
N GLY A 600 -17.35 -13.74 -22.63
CA GLY A 600 -16.94 -12.87 -23.73
C GLY A 600 -17.70 -11.53 -23.81
N LYS A 601 -18.70 -11.27 -22.95
CA LYS A 601 -19.52 -10.05 -22.95
C LYS A 601 -18.82 -8.89 -22.28
N THR A 602 -18.99 -7.69 -22.84
CA THR A 602 -18.48 -6.46 -22.25
C THR A 602 -19.51 -5.85 -21.32
N MET A 603 -19.17 -5.72 -20.05
CA MET A 603 -20.05 -5.25 -18.99
C MET A 603 -19.57 -3.94 -18.37
N VAL A 604 -20.51 -3.05 -18.01
CA VAL A 604 -20.25 -1.81 -17.29
C VAL A 604 -21.13 -1.78 -16.03
N PHE A 605 -20.52 -1.46 -14.90
CA PHE A 605 -21.19 -1.37 -13.61
C PHE A 605 -21.35 0.11 -13.22
N THR A 606 -22.56 0.51 -12.82
CA THR A 606 -22.88 1.90 -12.46
C THR A 606 -23.91 1.97 -11.34
N GLY A 607 -23.90 3.04 -10.55
CA GLY A 607 -24.76 3.17 -9.37
C GLY A 607 -24.27 2.38 -8.16
N THR A 608 -25.02 2.47 -7.07
CA THR A 608 -24.78 1.71 -5.82
C THR A 608 -25.63 0.45 -5.85
N MET A 609 -24.98 -0.70 -5.76
CA MET A 609 -25.67 -1.99 -5.71
C MET A 609 -26.08 -2.31 -4.28
N PRO A 610 -27.30 -2.87 -4.06
CA PRO A 610 -27.85 -3.09 -2.72
C PRO A 610 -27.05 -4.06 -1.83
N THR A 611 -26.48 -5.13 -2.40
CA THR A 611 -25.82 -6.19 -1.62
C THR A 611 -24.36 -6.43 -1.99
N LEU A 612 -23.91 -5.97 -3.17
CA LEU A 612 -22.56 -6.18 -3.68
C LEU A 612 -21.76 -4.87 -3.77
N GLY A 613 -20.51 -4.90 -3.37
CA GLY A 613 -19.57 -3.85 -3.74
C GLY A 613 -19.32 -3.86 -5.27
N ARG A 614 -19.22 -2.67 -5.90
CA ARG A 614 -18.96 -2.58 -7.36
C ARG A 614 -17.72 -3.39 -7.79
N ALA A 615 -16.63 -3.32 -7.02
CA ALA A 615 -15.41 -4.09 -7.32
C ALA A 615 -15.65 -5.59 -7.22
N GLU A 616 -16.46 -6.04 -6.27
CA GLU A 616 -16.83 -7.42 -6.09
C GLU A 616 -17.68 -7.93 -7.27
N ALA A 617 -18.71 -7.18 -7.67
CA ALA A 617 -19.52 -7.50 -8.84
C ALA A 617 -18.67 -7.55 -10.13
N GLN A 618 -17.70 -6.66 -10.28
CA GLN A 618 -16.76 -6.67 -11.41
C GLN A 618 -15.88 -7.92 -11.39
N THR A 619 -15.37 -8.32 -10.23
CA THR A 619 -14.59 -9.55 -10.09
C THR A 619 -15.44 -10.78 -10.40
N MET A 620 -16.65 -10.87 -9.86
CA MET A 620 -17.57 -11.98 -10.14
C MET A 620 -17.91 -12.10 -11.63
N ALA A 621 -18.07 -10.95 -12.34
CA ALA A 621 -18.26 -10.94 -13.77
C ALA A 621 -17.02 -11.42 -14.54
N GLN A 622 -15.83 -11.00 -14.11
CA GLN A 622 -14.56 -11.44 -14.70
C GLN A 622 -14.30 -12.93 -14.47
N ASP A 623 -14.66 -13.45 -13.32
CA ASP A 623 -14.51 -14.84 -12.96
C ASP A 623 -15.36 -15.78 -13.86
N VAL A 624 -16.42 -15.26 -14.46
CA VAL A 624 -17.25 -15.97 -15.45
C VAL A 624 -16.95 -15.56 -16.91
N GLY A 625 -15.79 -14.93 -17.16
CA GLY A 625 -15.27 -14.61 -18.49
C GLY A 625 -15.83 -13.34 -19.12
N ALA A 626 -16.49 -12.45 -18.38
CA ALA A 626 -16.90 -11.16 -18.89
C ALA A 626 -15.74 -10.16 -18.94
N LYS A 627 -15.79 -9.23 -19.91
CA LYS A 627 -14.87 -8.09 -20.01
C LYS A 627 -15.48 -6.89 -19.30
N VAL A 628 -14.86 -6.40 -18.25
CA VAL A 628 -15.35 -5.22 -17.51
C VAL A 628 -14.75 -3.94 -18.08
N SER A 629 -15.63 -2.97 -18.42
CA SER A 629 -15.23 -1.66 -18.94
C SER A 629 -15.67 -0.52 -18.02
N GLY A 630 -14.87 0.53 -17.94
CA GLY A 630 -15.17 1.74 -17.17
C GLY A 630 -16.17 2.68 -17.84
N SER A 631 -16.47 2.52 -19.15
CA SER A 631 -17.35 3.43 -19.91
C SER A 631 -18.28 2.67 -20.84
N VAL A 632 -19.51 3.21 -20.99
CA VAL A 632 -20.50 2.64 -21.91
C VAL A 632 -20.22 3.07 -23.35
N SER A 633 -20.22 2.12 -24.27
CA SER A 633 -20.02 2.31 -25.71
C SER A 633 -20.93 1.37 -26.50
N LYS A 634 -20.94 1.47 -27.83
CA LYS A 634 -21.66 0.53 -28.72
C LYS A 634 -21.17 -0.92 -28.62
N LYS A 635 -20.01 -1.14 -28.01
CA LYS A 635 -19.42 -2.48 -27.77
C LYS A 635 -19.77 -3.03 -26.39
N THR A 636 -20.55 -2.30 -25.58
CA THR A 636 -21.01 -2.74 -24.27
C THR A 636 -22.25 -3.62 -24.46
N ASP A 637 -22.21 -4.84 -23.93
CA ASP A 637 -23.34 -5.79 -24.01
C ASP A 637 -24.32 -5.58 -22.85
N TYR A 638 -23.81 -5.37 -21.64
CA TYR A 638 -24.62 -5.18 -20.43
C TYR A 638 -24.17 -3.98 -19.61
N VAL A 639 -25.14 -3.29 -19.05
CA VAL A 639 -24.92 -2.31 -17.97
C VAL A 639 -25.64 -2.81 -16.73
N VAL A 640 -24.88 -3.12 -15.68
CA VAL A 640 -25.44 -3.46 -14.37
C VAL A 640 -25.65 -2.14 -13.62
N ALA A 641 -26.92 -1.79 -13.39
CA ALA A 641 -27.29 -0.52 -12.80
C ALA A 641 -27.87 -0.72 -11.39
N GLY A 642 -27.16 -0.20 -10.38
CA GLY A 642 -27.67 -0.05 -9.02
C GLY A 642 -28.45 1.26 -8.83
N ALA A 643 -28.76 1.60 -7.58
CA ALA A 643 -29.38 2.86 -7.23
C ALA A 643 -28.49 4.05 -7.65
N GLU A 644 -29.11 5.15 -8.10
CA GLU A 644 -28.41 6.37 -8.53
C GLU A 644 -27.40 6.17 -9.68
N ALA A 645 -27.76 5.37 -10.67
CA ALA A 645 -26.86 4.91 -11.74
C ALA A 645 -26.32 6.01 -12.70
N GLY A 646 -26.70 7.27 -12.55
CA GLY A 646 -26.13 8.45 -13.19
C GLY A 646 -26.03 8.42 -14.73
N SER A 647 -25.09 9.18 -15.29
CA SER A 647 -24.92 9.40 -16.73
C SER A 647 -24.61 8.13 -17.56
N LYS A 648 -24.10 7.08 -16.95
CA LYS A 648 -23.81 5.82 -17.65
C LYS A 648 -25.10 5.06 -17.99
N LEU A 649 -26.12 5.11 -17.13
CA LEU A 649 -27.44 4.54 -17.39
C LEU A 649 -28.09 5.25 -18.55
N THR A 650 -28.16 6.59 -18.52
CA THR A 650 -28.74 7.40 -19.62
C THR A 650 -28.02 7.11 -20.95
N LYS A 651 -26.69 6.96 -20.92
CA LYS A 651 -25.90 6.62 -22.11
C LYS A 651 -26.17 5.20 -22.60
N ALA A 652 -26.38 4.23 -21.70
CA ALA A 652 -26.76 2.87 -22.06
C ALA A 652 -28.11 2.84 -22.77
N GLU A 653 -29.11 3.56 -22.24
CA GLU A 653 -30.44 3.71 -22.83
C GLU A 653 -30.37 4.36 -24.23
N GLN A 654 -29.58 5.42 -24.39
CA GLN A 654 -29.38 6.11 -25.69
C GLN A 654 -28.71 5.19 -26.73
N LEU A 655 -27.86 4.30 -26.31
CA LEU A 655 -27.11 3.36 -27.19
C LEU A 655 -27.87 2.04 -27.39
N GLY A 656 -28.99 1.80 -26.69
CA GLY A 656 -29.75 0.54 -26.76
C GLY A 656 -29.03 -0.64 -26.11
N VAL A 657 -28.15 -0.37 -25.14
CA VAL A 657 -27.42 -1.41 -24.39
C VAL A 657 -28.34 -2.04 -23.36
N THR A 658 -28.29 -3.35 -23.19
CA THR A 658 -29.08 -4.09 -22.19
C THR A 658 -28.72 -3.63 -20.78
N VAL A 659 -29.69 -3.09 -20.04
CA VAL A 659 -29.54 -2.70 -18.64
C VAL A 659 -30.18 -3.75 -17.75
N ILE A 660 -29.45 -4.22 -16.75
CA ILE A 660 -29.90 -5.18 -15.75
C ILE A 660 -29.63 -4.61 -14.35
N ASP A 661 -30.43 -5.00 -13.38
CA ASP A 661 -30.19 -4.68 -11.98
C ASP A 661 -29.27 -5.72 -11.31
N GLU A 662 -28.94 -5.51 -10.03
CA GLU A 662 -28.10 -6.42 -9.27
C GLU A 662 -28.74 -7.80 -9.11
N ALA A 663 -30.04 -7.87 -8.89
CA ALA A 663 -30.74 -9.14 -8.70
C ALA A 663 -30.69 -9.99 -9.98
N GLU A 664 -30.89 -9.37 -11.13
CA GLU A 664 -30.79 -10.03 -12.44
C GLU A 664 -29.35 -10.39 -12.78
N PHE A 665 -28.38 -9.52 -12.42
CA PHE A 665 -26.95 -9.85 -12.53
C PHE A 665 -26.58 -11.12 -11.75
N LEU A 666 -26.99 -11.22 -10.47
CA LEU A 666 -26.73 -12.38 -9.62
C LEU A 666 -27.45 -13.64 -10.14
N ARG A 667 -28.68 -13.48 -10.65
CA ARG A 667 -29.43 -14.57 -11.24
C ARG A 667 -28.73 -15.16 -12.47
N LEU A 668 -28.29 -14.29 -13.38
CA LEU A 668 -27.56 -14.70 -14.58
C LEU A 668 -26.17 -15.25 -14.25
N LEU A 669 -25.52 -14.70 -13.21
CA LEU A 669 -24.23 -15.18 -12.74
C LEU A 669 -24.31 -16.63 -12.21
N SER A 670 -25.42 -17.00 -11.58
CA SER A 670 -25.64 -18.36 -11.08
C SER A 670 -25.98 -19.39 -12.16
N GLY A 671 -26.05 -18.99 -13.44
CA GLY A 671 -26.34 -19.90 -14.56
C GLY A 671 -27.79 -20.39 -14.64
N ALA A 672 -28.72 -19.78 -13.90
CA ALA A 672 -30.14 -20.12 -13.99
C ALA A 672 -30.73 -19.65 -15.33
N ALA A 673 -31.06 -20.59 -16.20
CA ALA A 673 -31.63 -20.36 -17.52
C ALA A 673 -32.95 -19.56 -17.47
N GLU A 674 -33.19 -18.73 -18.50
CA GLU A 674 -34.42 -17.96 -18.69
C GLU A 674 -35.67 -18.85 -18.60
N VAL A 675 -36.54 -18.56 -17.64
CA VAL A 675 -37.96 -18.91 -17.76
C VAL A 675 -38.63 -17.81 -18.58
N SER A 676 -38.84 -18.10 -19.85
CA SER A 676 -39.63 -17.22 -20.74
C SER A 676 -41.05 -17.04 -20.19
N GLY A 677 -41.27 -15.89 -19.58
CA GLY A 677 -42.60 -15.44 -19.14
C GLY A 677 -42.98 -14.17 -19.83
N THR A 678 -43.78 -14.28 -20.89
CA THR A 678 -44.53 -13.22 -21.53
C THR A 678 -45.28 -12.39 -20.49
N ALA A 679 -44.84 -11.16 -20.24
CA ALA A 679 -45.62 -10.20 -19.49
C ALA A 679 -46.42 -9.34 -20.46
N THR A 680 -47.73 -9.61 -20.50
CA THR A 680 -48.80 -8.82 -21.10
C THR A 680 -48.80 -7.39 -20.57
N LYS A 681 -48.91 -6.45 -21.49
CA LYS A 681 -49.35 -5.06 -21.22
C LYS A 681 -50.75 -5.06 -20.63
N GLU A 682 -50.96 -4.28 -19.61
CA GLU A 682 -52.15 -3.51 -19.14
C GLU A 682 -52.06 -3.35 -17.63
N GLN A 683 -52.20 -2.23 -16.99
CA GLN A 683 -53.14 -1.15 -17.05
C GLN A 683 -52.67 0.07 -16.24
N LYS A 684 -52.97 1.23 -16.78
CA LYS A 684 -53.04 2.51 -16.06
C LYS A 684 -54.18 2.49 -15.02
N LEU A 685 -54.01 3.38 -14.02
CA LEU A 685 -55.04 4.04 -13.16
C LEU A 685 -54.90 3.69 -11.65
N PHE A 686 -54.36 4.50 -10.84
CA PHE A 686 -54.86 5.63 -10.03
C PHE A 686 -53.67 6.25 -9.29
#